data_606bec1aef5cb169b7a112d8f4ac23ad
#
_entry.id   606bec1aef5cb169b7a112d8f4ac23ad
#
_cell.length_a   1.000
_cell.length_b   1.000
_cell.length_c   1.000
_cell.angle_alpha   90.00
_cell.angle_beta   90.00
_cell.angle_gamma   90.00
#
_symmetry.space_group_name_H-M   'P 1'
#
loop_
_entity.id
_entity.type
_entity.pdbx_description
1 polymer ?
#
loop_
_entity_poly.entity_id
_entity_poly.type
_entity_poly.pdbx_seq_one_letter_code
_entity_poly.pdbx_strand_id
1 'polypeptide(L)'
;MLLLLLLHSFVSLAASSDLSTDLAALLAFRSAVGGRAFLWNTTDSTPCNWPGVKCENQRVAVLRLPGSSLSGEIPANTLANLTRLRTLSLRLNSLSGSLPSDFSKCTELRNLYLQGNHFSGPVPAFLSGLHSLVRVNLATNNFSGEIPAGFNNLTRLRTLYLENNRLSGSIPDLHLPNLDQFNVSFNSLNGTVPKSLEAMPAEAFSGNSLCGRPLHLCPGHKVPAAIATGGIEIGKSNKKRRLSGGAIAGIIIGSILGFLLLLLAVFVLCRKRSGNKARSIDIPTYKLPQPDTDISGEKPMIHSENGDSGNGYSAAAAGETVKEIEAREGGNVDKKLLFFGNSMKAFDLEDLLRASAEVLGKGTFGTTYKAVLEMGTAVAVKRLKDVTTSEKEFRDKMESIGAMSHGNLVPLRAYYYSKEERLLVHDYLPMGSLSALLHGNKGASRTPLNWERRSGIALGAARGIEYLHSRGPNVSHGNIKSSNILLTKSYESQVSDFGLATIVGPSSSPTRVIGYRAPEVTEPRRVSQKADVYSFGVLLLELLTGKAPTHAILNEDGVDLPRWVQSVVREEWTSEVFDLELLRYQSVEEEMVQLLQLAIDCVAQYPDNRPSMSEVTRRIEELHDSHLGHHQEPSELVTAT
;
A
#
# COMPACT_ATOMS: atom_id res chain seq x y z
N MET A 1 8.95 -37.67 48.38
CA MET A 1 8.14 -36.44 48.20
C MET A 1 8.93 -35.15 48.36
N LEU A 2 9.73 -35.00 49.42
CA LEU A 2 10.54 -33.80 49.66
C LEU A 2 11.61 -33.54 48.57
N LEU A 3 12.27 -34.57 48.00
CA LEU A 3 13.23 -34.48 46.95
C LEU A 3 12.63 -34.04 45.63
N LEU A 4 11.38 -34.43 45.30
CA LEU A 4 10.61 -34.02 44.15
C LEU A 4 10.16 -32.56 44.24
N LEU A 5 9.81 -32.09 45.44
CA LEU A 5 9.49 -30.68 45.68
C LEU A 5 10.68 -29.76 45.59
N LEU A 6 11.86 -30.22 46.06
CA LEU A 6 13.12 -29.49 45.92
C LEU A 6 13.58 -29.43 44.45
N LEU A 7 13.43 -30.52 43.66
CA LEU A 7 13.71 -30.51 42.22
C LEU A 7 12.76 -29.55 41.45
N HIS A 8 11.47 -29.51 41.80
CA HIS A 8 10.53 -28.57 41.20
C HIS A 8 10.87 -27.11 41.54
N SER A 9 11.28 -26.82 42.79
CA SER A 9 11.71 -25.47 43.17
C SER A 9 12.99 -25.02 42.45
N PHE A 10 13.97 -25.90 42.28
CA PHE A 10 15.20 -25.57 41.53
C PHE A 10 14.96 -25.36 40.05
N VAL A 11 14.06 -26.12 39.42
CA VAL A 11 13.68 -25.93 38.00
C VAL A 11 12.92 -24.63 37.82
N SER A 12 12.02 -24.26 38.77
CA SER A 12 11.29 -22.98 38.72
C SER A 12 12.22 -21.78 38.93
N LEU A 13 13.23 -21.85 39.81
CA LEU A 13 14.17 -20.77 40.02
C LEU A 13 15.11 -20.56 38.80
N ALA A 14 15.56 -21.64 38.16
CA ALA A 14 16.42 -21.57 36.97
C ALA A 14 15.65 -20.96 35.79
N ALA A 15 14.35 -21.31 35.60
CA ALA A 15 13.53 -20.76 34.56
C ALA A 15 13.22 -19.25 34.74
N SER A 16 13.11 -18.78 35.99
CA SER A 16 12.87 -17.37 36.30
C SER A 16 14.12 -16.49 36.06
N SER A 17 15.34 -17.03 36.32
CA SER A 17 16.58 -16.31 36.04
C SER A 17 16.82 -16.10 34.55
N ASP A 18 16.44 -17.06 33.73
CA ASP A 18 16.62 -17.02 32.27
C ASP A 18 15.70 -16.04 31.57
N LEU A 19 14.42 -15.93 31.98
CA LEU A 19 13.47 -14.98 31.44
C LEU A 19 13.83 -13.51 31.81
N SER A 20 14.35 -13.31 33.02
CA SER A 20 14.82 -11.99 33.46
C SER A 20 16.02 -11.51 32.64
N THR A 21 16.88 -12.44 32.21
CA THR A 21 18.02 -12.13 31.31
C THR A 21 17.51 -11.72 29.92
N ASP A 22 16.52 -12.42 29.37
CA ASP A 22 15.91 -12.06 28.08
C ASP A 22 15.22 -10.70 28.16
N LEU A 23 14.51 -10.41 29.26
CA LEU A 23 13.89 -9.11 29.50
C LEU A 23 14.93 -7.98 29.53
N ALA A 24 16.02 -8.17 30.28
CA ALA A 24 17.11 -7.20 30.38
C ALA A 24 17.78 -6.94 29.01
N ALA A 25 17.98 -8.00 28.21
CA ALA A 25 18.54 -7.92 26.87
C ALA A 25 17.66 -7.07 25.93
N LEU A 26 16.33 -7.28 25.95
CA LEU A 26 15.38 -6.51 25.15
C LEU A 26 15.28 -5.05 25.60
N LEU A 27 15.29 -4.79 26.90
CA LEU A 27 15.29 -3.42 27.44
C LEU A 27 16.58 -2.67 27.07
N ALA A 28 17.75 -3.35 27.17
CA ALA A 28 19.03 -2.78 26.77
C ALA A 28 19.05 -2.46 25.25
N PHE A 29 18.55 -3.37 24.41
CA PHE A 29 18.40 -3.12 23.00
C PHE A 29 17.47 -1.91 22.74
N ARG A 30 16.28 -1.89 23.38
CA ARG A 30 15.33 -0.79 23.25
C ARG A 30 15.91 0.58 23.60
N SER A 31 16.74 0.65 24.65
CA SER A 31 17.34 1.91 25.11
C SER A 31 18.42 2.44 24.17
N ALA A 32 19.04 1.55 23.38
CA ALA A 32 20.18 1.86 22.52
C ALA A 32 19.76 2.24 21.09
N VAL A 33 18.64 1.67 20.61
CA VAL A 33 18.17 1.96 19.24
C VAL A 33 17.10 3.06 19.28
N GLY A 34 17.28 4.11 18.48
CA GLY A 34 16.27 5.14 18.26
C GLY A 34 15.05 4.56 17.54
N GLY A 35 13.94 5.28 17.52
CA GLY A 35 12.75 4.88 16.77
C GLY A 35 11.45 5.32 17.42
N ARG A 36 10.32 5.08 16.73
CA ARG A 36 9.00 5.28 17.32
C ARG A 36 8.84 4.34 18.50
N ALA A 37 8.29 4.88 19.59
CA ALA A 37 8.14 4.15 20.84
C ALA A 37 7.66 2.72 20.59
N PHE A 38 8.49 1.76 20.95
CA PHE A 38 8.07 0.38 21.08
C PHE A 38 6.79 0.38 21.93
N LEU A 39 5.76 -0.32 21.47
CA LEU A 39 4.54 -0.55 22.27
C LEU A 39 4.79 -1.56 23.39
N TRP A 40 6.03 -1.63 23.86
CA TRP A 40 6.44 -2.51 24.95
C TRP A 40 6.17 -1.82 26.29
N ASN A 41 5.36 -2.43 27.11
CA ASN A 41 5.14 -1.97 28.47
C ASN A 41 6.33 -2.40 29.35
N THR A 42 7.20 -1.46 29.71
CA THR A 42 8.41 -1.73 30.49
C THR A 42 8.15 -2.08 31.95
N THR A 43 6.90 -1.96 32.42
CA THR A 43 6.50 -2.39 33.76
C THR A 43 6.10 -3.86 33.82
N ASP A 44 5.96 -4.52 32.66
CA ASP A 44 5.65 -5.95 32.60
C ASP A 44 6.85 -6.78 33.11
N SER A 45 6.55 -7.78 33.90
CA SER A 45 7.53 -8.71 34.41
C SER A 45 8.00 -9.74 33.37
N THR A 46 7.32 -9.81 32.22
CA THR A 46 7.61 -10.74 31.13
C THR A 46 7.53 -10.05 29.76
N PRO A 47 8.50 -10.23 28.87
CA PRO A 47 8.45 -9.70 27.52
C PRO A 47 7.59 -10.53 26.55
N CYS A 48 7.07 -11.68 26.99
CA CYS A 48 6.41 -12.65 26.10
C CYS A 48 5.09 -12.14 25.49
N ASN A 49 4.50 -11.11 26.11
CA ASN A 49 3.27 -10.47 25.62
C ASN A 49 3.56 -9.20 24.80
N TRP A 50 4.82 -8.86 24.61
CA TRP A 50 5.19 -7.66 23.85
C TRP A 50 5.00 -7.86 22.35
N PRO A 51 4.50 -6.85 21.63
CA PRO A 51 4.42 -6.90 20.18
C PRO A 51 5.75 -7.27 19.54
N GLY A 52 5.73 -8.27 18.65
CA GLY A 52 6.93 -8.75 17.96
C GLY A 52 7.80 -9.72 18.77
N VAL A 53 7.45 -10.05 20.01
CA VAL A 53 8.15 -11.05 20.84
C VAL A 53 7.29 -12.30 20.98
N LYS A 54 7.88 -13.49 20.71
CA LYS A 54 7.26 -14.77 21.02
C LYS A 54 8.20 -15.60 21.88
N CYS A 55 7.69 -16.19 22.95
CA CYS A 55 8.43 -17.08 23.83
C CYS A 55 8.08 -18.56 23.57
N GLU A 56 9.07 -19.41 23.75
CA GLU A 56 8.92 -20.86 23.86
C GLU A 56 9.61 -21.31 25.15
N ASN A 57 8.94 -22.11 25.95
CA ASN A 57 9.46 -22.57 27.25
C ASN A 57 9.98 -21.41 28.14
N GLN A 58 9.21 -20.32 28.21
CA GLN A 58 9.55 -19.10 28.97
C GLN A 58 10.88 -18.42 28.55
N ARG A 59 11.33 -18.61 27.32
CA ARG A 59 12.49 -17.95 26.73
C ARG A 59 12.11 -17.30 25.41
N VAL A 60 12.68 -16.16 25.10
CA VAL A 60 12.45 -15.47 23.82
C VAL A 60 13.03 -16.30 22.68
N ALA A 61 12.14 -16.87 21.86
CA ALA A 61 12.50 -17.66 20.68
C ALA A 61 12.39 -16.85 19.38
N VAL A 62 11.55 -15.84 19.36
CA VAL A 62 11.29 -15.02 18.17
C VAL A 62 11.26 -13.54 18.56
N LEU A 63 12.03 -12.73 17.82
CA LEU A 63 11.97 -11.27 17.87
C LEU A 63 11.77 -10.73 16.47
N ARG A 64 10.66 -9.97 16.26
CA ARG A 64 10.27 -9.39 14.98
C ARG A 64 9.85 -7.94 15.15
N LEU A 65 10.63 -7.05 14.57
CA LEU A 65 10.41 -5.60 14.61
C LEU A 65 10.58 -4.99 13.20
N PRO A 66 9.82 -5.49 12.19
CA PRO A 66 9.93 -4.96 10.84
C PRO A 66 9.32 -3.57 10.75
N GLY A 67 9.97 -2.65 10.02
CA GLY A 67 9.42 -1.31 9.75
C GLY A 67 9.07 -0.51 11.02
N SER A 68 9.77 -0.78 12.12
CA SER A 68 9.52 -0.15 13.43
C SER A 68 10.22 1.20 13.60
N SER A 69 10.78 1.74 12.51
CA SER A 69 11.57 2.99 12.50
C SER A 69 12.78 2.94 13.45
N LEU A 70 13.37 1.76 13.64
CA LEU A 70 14.57 1.59 14.46
C LEU A 70 15.76 2.24 13.76
N SER A 71 16.60 2.92 14.51
CA SER A 71 17.80 3.60 14.00
C SER A 71 18.99 3.46 14.96
N GLY A 72 20.19 3.69 14.44
CA GLY A 72 21.43 3.53 15.19
C GLY A 72 22.03 2.14 15.04
N GLU A 73 22.99 1.81 15.90
CA GLU A 73 23.72 0.53 15.87
C GLU A 73 23.16 -0.45 16.91
N ILE A 74 23.24 -1.74 16.62
CA ILE A 74 22.90 -2.78 17.59
C ILE A 74 24.10 -2.94 18.55
N PRO A 75 23.96 -2.64 19.85
CA PRO A 75 25.08 -2.80 20.76
C PRO A 75 25.38 -4.28 21.04
N ALA A 76 26.65 -4.57 21.30
CA ALA A 76 27.06 -5.87 21.84
C ALA A 76 26.39 -6.14 23.21
N ASN A 77 26.28 -7.41 23.57
CA ASN A 77 25.66 -7.89 24.80
C ASN A 77 24.19 -7.44 25.03
N THR A 78 23.46 -7.20 23.94
CA THR A 78 22.02 -6.98 23.93
C THR A 78 21.30 -8.18 23.32
N LEU A 79 20.88 -8.12 22.06
CA LEU A 79 20.13 -9.20 21.40
C LEU A 79 20.88 -10.54 21.37
N ALA A 80 22.21 -10.55 21.39
CA ALA A 80 23.04 -11.76 21.45
C ALA A 80 22.84 -12.55 22.75
N ASN A 81 22.32 -11.94 23.81
CA ASN A 81 22.00 -12.62 25.07
C ASN A 81 20.69 -13.42 25.00
N LEU A 82 19.90 -13.25 23.94
CA LEU A 82 18.73 -14.08 23.64
C LEU A 82 19.18 -15.43 23.08
N THR A 83 19.81 -16.26 23.90
CA THR A 83 20.48 -17.48 23.46
C THR A 83 19.58 -18.56 22.89
N ARG A 84 18.25 -18.47 23.14
CA ARG A 84 17.22 -19.34 22.55
C ARG A 84 16.56 -18.74 21.31
N LEU A 85 17.09 -17.62 20.81
CA LEU A 85 16.53 -16.95 19.65
C LEU A 85 16.65 -17.83 18.40
N ARG A 86 15.50 -18.14 17.79
CA ARG A 86 15.39 -18.92 16.55
C ARG A 86 15.11 -18.05 15.35
N THR A 87 14.48 -16.91 15.59
CA THR A 87 14.17 -15.97 14.54
C THR A 87 14.43 -14.54 14.98
N LEU A 88 15.22 -13.83 14.18
CA LEU A 88 15.43 -12.39 14.29
C LEU A 88 15.02 -11.71 12.98
N SER A 89 14.06 -10.81 13.06
CA SER A 89 13.65 -9.95 11.95
C SER A 89 13.70 -8.49 12.38
N LEU A 90 14.65 -7.75 11.84
CA LEU A 90 14.82 -6.30 12.02
C LEU A 90 14.72 -5.56 10.67
N ARG A 91 14.12 -6.20 9.66
CA ARG A 91 14.04 -5.68 8.30
C ARG A 91 13.30 -4.36 8.20
N LEU A 92 13.59 -3.60 7.14
CA LEU A 92 12.90 -2.34 6.81
C LEU A 92 12.95 -1.32 7.94
N ASN A 93 14.16 -1.13 8.51
CA ASN A 93 14.47 -0.13 9.51
C ASN A 93 15.64 0.76 9.02
N SER A 94 16.13 1.63 9.86
CA SER A 94 17.31 2.49 9.58
C SER A 94 18.49 2.11 10.48
N LEU A 95 18.63 0.81 10.80
CA LEU A 95 19.74 0.31 11.61
C LEU A 95 21.04 0.35 10.80
N SER A 96 22.13 0.71 11.45
CA SER A 96 23.44 0.94 10.83
C SER A 96 24.58 0.22 11.56
N GLY A 97 25.80 0.44 11.12
CA GLY A 97 26.99 -0.17 11.70
C GLY A 97 27.18 -1.63 11.29
N SER A 98 28.04 -2.34 12.00
CA SER A 98 28.31 -3.76 11.78
C SER A 98 27.48 -4.63 12.72
N LEU A 99 27.20 -5.87 12.30
CA LEU A 99 26.59 -6.86 13.20
C LEU A 99 27.57 -7.24 14.31
N PRO A 100 27.21 -7.13 15.59
CA PRO A 100 28.06 -7.50 16.70
C PRO A 100 28.49 -8.97 16.65
N SER A 101 29.77 -9.26 16.90
CA SER A 101 30.35 -10.62 16.82
C SER A 101 29.78 -11.58 17.88
N ASP A 102 29.21 -11.05 18.95
CA ASP A 102 28.63 -11.85 20.03
C ASP A 102 27.31 -12.53 19.64
N PHE A 103 26.71 -12.18 18.48
CA PHE A 103 25.60 -12.96 17.87
C PHE A 103 26.01 -14.42 17.59
N SER A 104 27.32 -14.76 17.59
CA SER A 104 27.79 -16.13 17.57
C SER A 104 27.24 -17.00 18.72
N LYS A 105 26.74 -16.37 19.81
CA LYS A 105 26.05 -17.06 20.92
C LYS A 105 24.65 -17.57 20.57
N CYS A 106 24.03 -17.02 19.53
CA CYS A 106 22.66 -17.38 19.09
C CYS A 106 22.67 -18.69 18.25
N THR A 107 23.15 -19.79 18.81
CA THR A 107 23.37 -21.06 18.08
C THR A 107 22.09 -21.74 17.60
N GLU A 108 20.92 -21.40 18.17
CA GLU A 108 19.62 -21.90 17.74
C GLU A 108 19.01 -21.05 16.61
N LEU A 109 19.67 -19.97 16.15
CA LEU A 109 19.14 -19.06 15.14
C LEU A 109 18.95 -19.79 13.80
N ARG A 110 17.71 -19.80 13.32
CA ARG A 110 17.29 -20.43 12.06
C ARG A 110 17.02 -19.42 10.96
N ASN A 111 16.46 -18.27 11.35
CA ASN A 111 16.05 -17.25 10.39
C ASN A 111 16.61 -15.90 10.82
N LEU A 112 17.36 -15.26 9.92
CA LEU A 112 17.94 -13.94 10.10
C LEU A 112 17.50 -13.03 8.95
N TYR A 113 16.72 -12.00 9.26
CA TYR A 113 16.17 -11.06 8.30
C TYR A 113 16.58 -9.62 8.67
N LEU A 114 17.53 -9.08 7.92
CA LEU A 114 18.08 -7.73 8.13
C LEU A 114 17.93 -6.84 6.91
N GLN A 115 17.22 -7.30 5.87
CA GLN A 115 17.08 -6.56 4.62
C GLN A 115 16.41 -5.20 4.80
N GLY A 116 16.80 -4.23 3.93
CA GLY A 116 16.27 -2.87 3.98
C GLY A 116 16.70 -2.12 5.24
N ASN A 117 18.02 -2.07 5.49
CA ASN A 117 18.67 -1.31 6.55
C ASN A 117 19.94 -0.64 6.00
N HIS A 118 20.74 -0.07 6.88
CA HIS A 118 22.03 0.56 6.55
C HIS A 118 23.22 -0.20 7.17
N PHE A 119 23.08 -1.51 7.42
CA PHE A 119 24.19 -2.31 7.92
C PHE A 119 25.37 -2.25 6.96
N SER A 120 26.60 -2.16 7.51
CA SER A 120 27.82 -1.94 6.74
C SER A 120 28.97 -2.82 7.22
N GLY A 121 30.10 -2.75 6.53
CA GLY A 121 31.26 -3.61 6.77
C GLY A 121 31.16 -4.96 6.06
N PRO A 122 32.05 -5.91 6.35
CA PRO A 122 32.03 -7.22 5.72
C PRO A 122 30.87 -8.06 6.23
N VAL A 123 30.38 -8.99 5.38
CA VAL A 123 29.44 -10.02 5.84
C VAL A 123 30.11 -10.79 6.98
N PRO A 124 29.49 -10.86 8.19
CA PRO A 124 30.18 -11.36 9.37
C PRO A 124 30.55 -12.84 9.26
N ALA A 125 31.84 -13.15 9.44
CA ALA A 125 32.33 -14.51 9.34
C ALA A 125 31.72 -15.46 10.41
N PHE A 126 31.31 -14.95 11.58
CA PHE A 126 30.67 -15.74 12.62
C PHE A 126 29.36 -16.39 12.18
N LEU A 127 28.68 -15.85 11.17
CA LEU A 127 27.45 -16.45 10.62
C LEU A 127 27.71 -17.88 10.13
N SER A 128 28.91 -18.17 9.64
CA SER A 128 29.33 -19.51 9.20
C SER A 128 29.34 -20.56 10.32
N GLY A 129 29.38 -20.14 11.57
CA GLY A 129 29.28 -21.00 12.75
C GLY A 129 27.87 -21.26 13.26
N LEU A 130 26.87 -20.57 12.71
CA LEU A 130 25.45 -20.72 13.10
C LEU A 130 24.81 -21.87 12.30
N HIS A 131 25.18 -23.11 12.55
CA HIS A 131 24.77 -24.28 11.75
C HIS A 131 23.25 -24.55 11.73
N SER A 132 22.47 -23.87 12.58
CA SER A 132 21.02 -23.96 12.59
C SER A 132 20.35 -23.08 11.52
N LEU A 133 21.10 -22.18 10.85
CA LEU A 133 20.55 -21.23 9.87
C LEU A 133 19.91 -21.95 8.68
N VAL A 134 18.69 -21.56 8.40
CA VAL A 134 17.88 -22.02 7.27
C VAL A 134 17.67 -20.87 6.28
N ARG A 135 17.49 -19.66 6.77
CA ARG A 135 17.25 -18.47 5.94
C ARG A 135 18.12 -17.29 6.42
N VAL A 136 18.83 -16.68 5.47
CA VAL A 136 19.64 -15.48 5.68
C VAL A 136 19.26 -14.47 4.59
N ASN A 137 18.73 -13.33 5.00
CA ASN A 137 18.41 -12.22 4.11
C ASN A 137 19.09 -10.95 4.62
N LEU A 138 20.14 -10.53 3.88
CA LEU A 138 20.93 -9.32 4.13
C LEU A 138 20.78 -8.31 2.97
N ALA A 139 19.80 -8.51 2.08
CA ALA A 139 19.58 -7.70 0.90
C ALA A 139 19.35 -6.21 1.25
N THR A 140 19.64 -5.34 0.31
CA THR A 140 19.36 -3.90 0.43
C THR A 140 19.95 -3.32 1.72
N ASN A 141 21.29 -3.40 1.79
CA ASN A 141 22.12 -2.89 2.87
C ASN A 141 23.40 -2.28 2.29
N ASN A 142 24.39 -2.03 3.15
CA ASN A 142 25.66 -1.46 2.76
C ASN A 142 26.84 -2.43 3.03
N PHE A 143 26.57 -3.74 3.05
CA PHE A 143 27.60 -4.76 3.24
C PHE A 143 28.62 -4.73 2.10
N SER A 144 29.90 -4.93 2.43
CA SER A 144 31.03 -4.84 1.51
C SER A 144 32.00 -6.02 1.68
N GLY A 145 33.04 -6.08 0.85
CA GLY A 145 34.00 -7.18 0.87
C GLY A 145 33.47 -8.44 0.21
N GLU A 146 34.08 -9.58 0.49
CA GLU A 146 33.80 -10.85 -0.17
C GLU A 146 32.69 -11.63 0.53
N ILE A 147 32.01 -12.51 -0.23
CA ILE A 147 31.08 -13.49 0.33
C ILE A 147 31.89 -14.56 1.07
N PRO A 148 31.62 -14.81 2.37
CA PRO A 148 32.42 -15.77 3.13
C PRO A 148 32.31 -17.20 2.59
N ALA A 149 33.43 -17.81 2.21
CA ALA A 149 33.46 -19.23 1.80
C ALA A 149 33.00 -20.18 2.92
N GLY A 150 33.11 -19.75 4.20
CA GLY A 150 32.62 -20.48 5.35
C GLY A 150 31.10 -20.73 5.35
N PHE A 151 30.33 -20.09 4.49
CA PHE A 151 28.89 -20.43 4.33
C PHE A 151 28.67 -21.88 3.89
N ASN A 152 29.66 -22.56 3.34
CA ASN A 152 29.63 -24.00 3.10
C ASN A 152 29.33 -24.84 4.36
N ASN A 153 29.56 -24.29 5.55
CA ASN A 153 29.25 -24.98 6.82
C ASN A 153 27.74 -24.96 7.14
N LEU A 154 26.94 -24.12 6.41
CA LEU A 154 25.54 -23.94 6.68
C LEU A 154 24.69 -24.96 5.87
N THR A 155 24.86 -26.25 6.18
CA THR A 155 24.22 -27.35 5.42
C THR A 155 22.70 -27.35 5.44
N ARG A 156 22.07 -26.57 6.33
CA ARG A 156 20.61 -26.40 6.43
C ARG A 156 20.10 -25.18 5.67
N LEU A 157 21.00 -24.37 5.09
CA LEU A 157 20.63 -23.11 4.45
C LEU A 157 19.82 -23.38 3.18
N ARG A 158 18.62 -22.78 3.11
CA ARG A 158 17.70 -22.86 1.97
C ARG A 158 17.60 -21.55 1.22
N THR A 159 17.77 -20.42 1.93
CA THR A 159 17.63 -19.08 1.35
C THR A 159 18.85 -18.24 1.71
N LEU A 160 19.50 -17.66 0.70
CA LEU A 160 20.59 -16.70 0.86
C LEU A 160 20.37 -15.52 -0.09
N TYR A 161 19.95 -14.38 0.47
CA TYR A 161 19.70 -13.15 -0.24
C TYR A 161 20.71 -12.07 0.19
N LEU A 162 21.51 -11.61 -0.77
CA LEU A 162 22.60 -10.65 -0.60
C LEU A 162 22.52 -9.50 -1.62
N GLU A 163 21.44 -9.43 -2.41
CA GLU A 163 21.27 -8.43 -3.47
C GLU A 163 21.26 -7.01 -2.94
N ASN A 164 21.57 -6.05 -3.83
CA ASN A 164 21.59 -4.61 -3.52
C ASN A 164 22.51 -4.29 -2.32
N ASN A 165 23.78 -4.69 -2.43
CA ASN A 165 24.85 -4.41 -1.49
C ASN A 165 26.11 -3.91 -2.22
N ARG A 166 27.24 -3.82 -1.55
CA ARG A 166 28.55 -3.43 -2.13
C ARG A 166 29.54 -4.61 -2.08
N LEU A 167 29.06 -5.84 -2.19
CA LEU A 167 29.90 -7.03 -2.16
C LEU A 167 30.79 -7.09 -3.39
N SER A 168 32.02 -7.54 -3.22
CA SER A 168 33.06 -7.59 -4.25
C SER A 168 33.79 -8.93 -4.26
N GLY A 169 34.70 -9.11 -5.21
CA GLY A 169 35.41 -10.38 -5.38
C GLY A 169 34.58 -11.43 -6.11
N SER A 170 35.00 -12.67 -6.06
CA SER A 170 34.31 -13.79 -6.72
C SER A 170 33.26 -14.44 -5.80
N ILE A 171 32.25 -15.05 -6.40
CA ILE A 171 31.34 -15.92 -5.65
C ILE A 171 32.10 -17.18 -5.28
N PRO A 172 32.19 -17.53 -3.98
CA PRO A 172 32.83 -18.80 -3.57
C PRO A 172 32.03 -20.01 -4.07
N ASP A 173 32.69 -21.13 -4.27
CA ASP A 173 32.00 -22.37 -4.66
C ASP A 173 31.20 -22.90 -3.47
N LEU A 174 29.90 -22.58 -3.48
CA LEU A 174 28.95 -22.89 -2.40
C LEU A 174 28.31 -24.25 -2.65
N HIS A 175 28.76 -25.27 -1.89
CA HIS A 175 28.17 -26.62 -1.89
C HIS A 175 27.09 -26.72 -0.80
N LEU A 176 25.93 -26.11 -1.03
CA LEU A 176 24.81 -26.06 -0.10
C LEU A 176 23.67 -26.97 -0.62
N PRO A 177 23.52 -28.20 -0.11
CA PRO A 177 22.64 -29.20 -0.70
C PRO A 177 21.15 -28.83 -0.62
N ASN A 178 20.78 -27.92 0.26
CA ASN A 178 19.39 -27.52 0.48
C ASN A 178 19.11 -26.09 0.00
N LEU A 179 20.03 -25.47 -0.76
CA LEU A 179 19.87 -24.07 -1.20
C LEU A 179 18.85 -24.01 -2.36
N ASP A 180 17.64 -23.54 -2.06
CA ASP A 180 16.54 -23.40 -3.03
C ASP A 180 16.46 -21.97 -3.59
N GLN A 181 16.89 -20.97 -2.80
CA GLN A 181 16.72 -19.55 -3.11
C GLN A 181 18.05 -18.82 -2.92
N PHE A 182 18.54 -18.20 -4.00
CA PHE A 182 19.81 -17.50 -4.00
C PHE A 182 19.68 -16.22 -4.83
N ASN A 183 20.20 -15.11 -4.31
CA ASN A 183 20.26 -13.86 -5.06
C ASN A 183 21.46 -13.01 -4.59
N VAL A 184 22.31 -12.62 -5.52
CA VAL A 184 23.46 -11.72 -5.32
C VAL A 184 23.47 -10.57 -6.31
N SER A 185 22.35 -10.32 -6.98
CA SER A 185 22.22 -9.26 -7.99
C SER A 185 22.55 -7.87 -7.42
N PHE A 186 22.93 -6.95 -8.29
CA PHE A 186 23.23 -5.56 -7.93
C PHE A 186 24.27 -5.43 -6.80
N ASN A 187 25.46 -6.00 -7.05
CA ASN A 187 26.67 -5.89 -6.26
C ASN A 187 27.86 -5.52 -7.17
N SER A 188 29.08 -5.62 -6.66
CA SER A 188 30.33 -5.41 -7.41
C SER A 188 31.14 -6.73 -7.61
N LEU A 189 30.41 -7.86 -7.69
CA LEU A 189 31.03 -9.19 -7.84
C LEU A 189 31.59 -9.38 -9.24
N ASN A 190 32.64 -10.19 -9.36
CA ASN A 190 33.33 -10.48 -10.60
C ASN A 190 33.70 -11.97 -10.74
N GLY A 191 34.23 -12.35 -11.90
CA GLY A 191 34.67 -13.72 -12.14
C GLY A 191 33.58 -14.64 -12.67
N THR A 192 33.72 -15.94 -12.44
CA THR A 192 32.81 -16.97 -12.98
C THR A 192 31.77 -17.37 -11.96
N VAL A 193 30.54 -17.60 -12.42
CA VAL A 193 29.51 -18.23 -11.58
C VAL A 193 29.95 -19.69 -11.29
N PRO A 194 30.01 -20.09 -10.02
CA PRO A 194 30.35 -21.47 -9.64
C PRO A 194 29.37 -22.50 -10.20
N LYS A 195 29.85 -23.70 -10.56
CA LYS A 195 29.01 -24.78 -11.07
C LYS A 195 27.88 -25.18 -10.15
N SER A 196 28.09 -25.11 -8.86
CA SER A 196 27.08 -25.37 -7.81
C SER A 196 25.86 -24.47 -7.90
N LEU A 197 25.97 -23.28 -8.54
CA LEU A 197 24.94 -22.27 -8.67
C LEU A 197 24.40 -22.12 -10.12
N GLU A 198 24.85 -22.94 -11.07
CA GLU A 198 24.43 -22.86 -12.47
C GLU A 198 22.91 -23.09 -12.68
N ALA A 199 22.25 -23.75 -11.73
CA ALA A 199 20.79 -24.00 -11.76
C ALA A 199 19.96 -22.78 -11.27
N MET A 200 20.59 -21.77 -10.67
CA MET A 200 19.89 -20.58 -10.22
C MET A 200 19.52 -19.69 -11.41
N PRO A 201 18.44 -18.91 -11.31
CA PRO A 201 17.99 -18.03 -12.40
C PRO A 201 19.04 -16.94 -12.70
N ALA A 202 19.18 -16.56 -13.98
CA ALA A 202 20.18 -15.58 -14.43
C ALA A 202 20.01 -14.20 -13.73
N GLU A 203 18.78 -13.84 -13.40
CA GLU A 203 18.42 -12.62 -12.69
C GLU A 203 19.09 -12.52 -11.32
N ALA A 204 19.34 -13.66 -10.67
CA ALA A 204 19.99 -13.71 -9.35
C ALA A 204 21.46 -13.22 -9.37
N PHE A 205 22.04 -13.09 -10.54
CA PHE A 205 23.44 -12.64 -10.76
C PHE A 205 23.53 -11.29 -11.47
N SER A 206 22.41 -10.71 -11.91
CA SER A 206 22.35 -9.48 -12.69
C SER A 206 22.98 -8.28 -11.95
N GLY A 207 23.42 -7.26 -12.69
CA GLY A 207 23.99 -6.05 -12.07
C GLY A 207 25.38 -6.26 -11.44
N ASN A 208 26.12 -7.31 -11.85
CA ASN A 208 27.50 -7.61 -11.47
C ASN A 208 28.41 -7.75 -12.71
N SER A 209 29.70 -7.96 -12.51
CA SER A 209 30.68 -8.27 -13.57
C SER A 209 30.97 -9.77 -13.65
N LEU A 210 29.93 -10.59 -13.63
CA LEU A 210 30.00 -12.06 -13.62
C LEU A 210 29.83 -12.64 -15.04
N CYS A 211 30.37 -13.84 -15.26
CA CYS A 211 30.22 -14.62 -16.49
C CYS A 211 30.11 -16.11 -16.18
N GLY A 212 29.84 -16.94 -17.19
CA GLY A 212 29.58 -18.36 -17.00
C GLY A 212 28.08 -18.67 -16.86
N ARG A 213 27.67 -19.94 -16.98
CA ARG A 213 26.23 -20.28 -16.84
C ARG A 213 25.71 -19.89 -15.46
N PRO A 214 24.46 -19.40 -15.37
CA PRO A 214 23.44 -19.21 -16.42
C PRO A 214 23.64 -17.95 -17.28
N LEU A 215 24.69 -17.15 -17.04
CA LEU A 215 25.03 -15.93 -17.78
C LEU A 215 25.78 -16.28 -19.09
N HIS A 216 26.33 -15.25 -19.75
CA HIS A 216 27.14 -15.41 -20.97
C HIS A 216 28.46 -16.12 -20.66
N LEU A 217 29.03 -16.79 -21.67
CA LEU A 217 30.35 -17.40 -21.56
C LEU A 217 31.42 -16.35 -21.24
N CYS A 218 32.38 -16.74 -20.39
CA CYS A 218 33.49 -15.88 -20.03
C CYS A 218 34.38 -15.58 -21.24
N PRO A 219 34.98 -14.36 -21.35
CA PRO A 219 35.93 -14.04 -22.37
C PRO A 219 37.14 -14.99 -22.32
N GLY A 220 37.44 -15.67 -23.42
CA GLY A 220 38.58 -16.59 -23.54
C GLY A 220 38.29 -18.07 -23.39
N HIS A 221 37.08 -18.51 -23.06
CA HIS A 221 36.71 -19.93 -23.11
C HIS A 221 36.42 -20.37 -24.55
N LYS A 222 37.34 -21.14 -25.16
CA LYS A 222 37.11 -21.88 -26.39
C LYS A 222 36.13 -23.01 -26.11
N VAL A 223 34.96 -22.96 -26.76
CA VAL A 223 34.04 -24.10 -26.78
C VAL A 223 34.79 -25.31 -27.34
N PRO A 224 34.88 -26.48 -26.65
CA PRO A 224 35.37 -27.70 -27.28
C PRO A 224 34.46 -28.01 -28.44
N ALA A 225 35.03 -28.13 -29.65
CA ALA A 225 34.31 -28.58 -30.83
C ALA A 225 33.87 -30.03 -30.62
N ALA A 226 32.64 -30.24 -30.22
CA ALA A 226 32.02 -31.55 -30.21
C ALA A 226 31.03 -31.67 -31.37
N ILE A 227 31.51 -32.44 -32.39
CA ILE A 227 30.75 -33.26 -33.31
C ILE A 227 29.64 -32.60 -34.11
N ALA A 228 30.01 -32.11 -35.28
CA ALA A 228 29.08 -31.90 -36.40
C ALA A 228 28.82 -33.20 -37.13
N THR A 229 27.69 -33.79 -36.99
CA THR A 229 27.11 -34.72 -38.01
C THR A 229 25.60 -34.51 -38.04
N GLY A 230 25.12 -34.10 -39.21
CA GLY A 230 23.69 -34.07 -39.53
C GLY A 230 23.27 -32.78 -40.24
N GLY A 231 23.50 -32.73 -41.56
CA GLY A 231 23.08 -31.60 -42.38
C GLY A 231 21.56 -31.55 -42.55
N ILE A 232 21.06 -30.33 -42.64
CA ILE A 232 19.92 -29.94 -43.49
C ILE A 232 20.16 -28.47 -43.85
N GLU A 233 20.39 -28.23 -45.16
CA GLU A 233 20.34 -26.91 -45.74
C GLU A 233 18.93 -26.37 -45.74
N ILE A 234 18.73 -25.13 -45.36
CA ILE A 234 17.74 -24.20 -45.92
C ILE A 234 18.01 -22.76 -45.42
N GLY A 235 18.16 -21.84 -46.38
CA GLY A 235 17.70 -20.48 -46.20
C GLY A 235 18.75 -19.39 -45.92
N LYS A 236 19.08 -18.67 -46.96
CA LYS A 236 19.85 -17.43 -47.00
C LYS A 236 19.51 -16.43 -45.86
N SER A 237 20.46 -16.15 -44.98
CA SER A 237 20.38 -15.11 -43.98
C SER A 237 21.08 -13.84 -44.46
N ASN A 238 20.36 -12.74 -44.47
CA ASN A 238 20.83 -11.39 -44.72
C ASN A 238 21.94 -10.97 -43.74
N LYS A 239 23.13 -10.69 -44.24
CA LYS A 239 24.22 -10.03 -43.52
C LYS A 239 23.80 -8.61 -43.11
N LYS A 240 23.41 -8.41 -41.85
CA LYS A 240 23.37 -7.08 -41.26
C LYS A 240 24.80 -6.57 -41.08
N ARG A 241 25.14 -5.52 -41.82
CA ARG A 241 26.41 -4.77 -41.69
C ARG A 241 26.44 -4.14 -40.28
N ARG A 242 27.39 -4.56 -39.44
CA ARG A 242 27.70 -3.88 -38.19
C ARG A 242 28.48 -2.60 -38.55
N LEU A 243 27.97 -1.44 -38.14
CA LEU A 243 28.67 -0.16 -38.23
C LEU A 243 29.92 -0.19 -37.33
N SER A 244 31.03 0.35 -37.84
CA SER A 244 32.29 0.46 -37.11
C SER A 244 32.11 1.43 -35.91
N GLY A 245 32.87 1.23 -34.81
CA GLY A 245 32.78 2.05 -33.60
C GLY A 245 32.93 3.55 -33.87
N GLY A 246 33.69 3.95 -34.91
CA GLY A 246 33.84 5.37 -35.35
C GLY A 246 32.53 5.94 -35.93
N ALA A 247 31.74 5.13 -36.64
CA ALA A 247 30.45 5.58 -37.17
C ALA A 247 29.40 5.80 -36.06
N ILE A 248 29.43 4.97 -35.02
CA ILE A 248 28.53 5.13 -33.85
C ILE A 248 28.90 6.38 -33.04
N ALA A 249 30.18 6.64 -32.81
CA ALA A 249 30.67 7.86 -32.16
C ALA A 249 30.28 9.12 -32.94
N GLY A 250 30.38 9.10 -34.27
CA GLY A 250 29.99 10.22 -35.14
C GLY A 250 28.47 10.53 -35.06
N ILE A 251 27.63 9.50 -35.01
CA ILE A 251 26.17 9.68 -34.89
C ILE A 251 25.82 10.25 -33.51
N ILE A 252 26.46 9.82 -32.43
CA ILE A 252 26.20 10.32 -31.06
C ILE A 252 26.61 11.79 -30.94
N ILE A 253 27.81 12.16 -31.44
CA ILE A 253 28.28 13.54 -31.39
C ILE A 253 27.42 14.45 -32.28
N GLY A 254 27.03 13.99 -33.46
CA GLY A 254 26.13 14.72 -34.36
C GLY A 254 24.73 14.96 -33.77
N SER A 255 24.20 13.99 -33.09
CA SER A 255 22.87 14.13 -32.43
C SER A 255 22.88 15.11 -31.24
N ILE A 256 23.98 15.12 -30.47
CA ILE A 256 24.14 16.07 -29.34
C ILE A 256 24.27 17.50 -29.86
N LEU A 257 25.12 17.72 -30.93
CA LEU A 257 25.26 19.02 -31.54
C LEU A 257 23.96 19.52 -32.18
N GLY A 258 23.22 18.65 -32.88
CA GLY A 258 21.90 18.97 -33.43
C GLY A 258 20.89 19.38 -32.36
N PHE A 259 20.86 18.67 -31.22
CA PHE A 259 19.99 19.00 -30.11
C PHE A 259 20.32 20.35 -29.45
N LEU A 260 21.63 20.65 -29.28
CA LEU A 260 22.07 21.94 -28.73
C LEU A 260 21.73 23.12 -29.67
N LEU A 261 21.85 22.95 -30.99
CA LEU A 261 21.43 23.95 -31.94
C LEU A 261 19.94 24.19 -31.95
N LEU A 262 19.14 23.14 -31.74
CA LEU A 262 17.68 23.22 -31.63
C LEU A 262 17.26 23.97 -30.36
N LEU A 263 17.92 23.70 -29.24
CA LEU A 263 17.69 24.44 -27.97
C LEU A 263 18.07 25.92 -28.14
N LEU A 264 19.17 26.24 -28.82
CA LEU A 264 19.58 27.61 -29.08
C LEU A 264 18.56 28.33 -29.96
N ALA A 265 18.03 27.67 -31.00
CA ALA A 265 16.98 28.22 -31.87
C ALA A 265 15.69 28.51 -31.10
N VAL A 266 15.26 27.56 -30.22
CA VAL A 266 14.10 27.76 -29.35
C VAL A 266 14.32 28.92 -28.40
N PHE A 267 15.49 29.01 -27.78
CA PHE A 267 15.87 30.12 -26.88
C PHE A 267 15.80 31.50 -27.59
N VAL A 268 16.33 31.59 -28.81
CA VAL A 268 16.30 32.82 -29.64
C VAL A 268 14.86 33.17 -30.03
N LEU A 269 14.04 32.18 -30.38
CA LEU A 269 12.60 32.39 -30.68
C LEU A 269 11.79 32.84 -29.46
N CYS A 270 12.06 32.27 -28.28
CA CYS A 270 11.46 32.71 -27.05
C CYS A 270 11.85 34.13 -26.66
N ARG A 271 13.14 34.49 -26.88
CA ARG A 271 13.63 35.86 -26.60
C ARG A 271 13.06 36.89 -27.58
N LYS A 272 12.79 36.53 -28.84
CA LYS A 272 12.11 37.39 -29.80
C LYS A 272 10.62 37.62 -29.51
N ARG A 273 9.96 36.69 -28.80
CA ARG A 273 8.54 36.83 -28.37
C ARG A 273 8.36 37.65 -27.09
N SER A 274 9.41 37.88 -26.30
CA SER A 274 9.35 38.61 -25.01
C SER A 274 9.56 40.14 -25.14
N GLY A 275 9.56 40.67 -26.32
CA GLY A 275 9.73 42.11 -26.54
C GLY A 275 8.43 42.78 -27.00
N ASN A 276 7.39 42.84 -26.12
CA ASN A 276 6.39 43.92 -26.20
C ASN A 276 5.54 44.00 -24.94
N LYS A 277 5.69 45.15 -24.25
CA LYS A 277 4.81 45.78 -23.29
C LYS A 277 4.74 45.24 -21.86
N ALA A 278 5.65 45.75 -21.05
CA ALA A 278 5.39 45.96 -19.63
C ALA A 278 4.43 47.13 -19.47
N ARG A 279 3.26 46.89 -18.86
CA ARG A 279 2.38 47.91 -18.29
C ARG A 279 2.37 47.70 -16.80
N SER A 280 2.93 48.65 -16.06
CA SER A 280 2.92 48.71 -14.62
C SER A 280 1.50 48.83 -14.10
N ILE A 281 1.11 47.99 -13.17
CA ILE A 281 -0.07 48.14 -12.33
C ILE A 281 0.41 48.14 -10.89
N ASP A 282 0.19 49.29 -10.22
CA ASP A 282 0.47 49.52 -8.80
C ASP A 282 -0.38 48.57 -7.93
N ILE A 283 0.26 47.90 -6.99
CA ILE A 283 -0.36 47.09 -5.96
C ILE A 283 -0.47 47.93 -4.69
N PRO A 284 -1.67 48.18 -4.17
CA PRO A 284 -1.80 48.81 -2.86
C PRO A 284 -1.53 47.79 -1.75
N THR A 285 -0.59 48.17 -0.90
CA THR A 285 -0.19 47.48 0.32
C THR A 285 -1.27 47.68 1.40
N TYR A 286 -1.91 46.56 1.83
CA TYR A 286 -2.72 46.57 3.06
C TYR A 286 -1.96 45.92 4.21
N LYS A 287 -1.80 46.72 5.27
CA LYS A 287 -1.26 46.31 6.59
C LYS A 287 -2.26 45.40 7.30
N LEU A 288 -1.76 44.30 7.86
CA LEU A 288 -2.46 43.49 8.87
C LEU A 288 -2.50 44.25 10.22
N PRO A 289 -3.61 44.17 10.96
CA PRO A 289 -3.61 44.44 12.39
C PRO A 289 -3.39 43.15 13.18
N GLN A 290 -2.55 43.24 14.22
CA GLN A 290 -2.38 42.24 15.27
C GLN A 290 -3.58 42.27 16.25
N PRO A 291 -3.86 41.14 16.93
CA PRO A 291 -4.95 41.06 17.90
C PRO A 291 -4.49 41.44 19.29
N ASP A 292 -5.24 42.36 19.92
CA ASP A 292 -5.19 42.57 21.36
C ASP A 292 -6.13 41.59 22.09
N THR A 293 -5.59 41.06 23.17
CA THR A 293 -6.25 40.28 24.23
C THR A 293 -7.16 41.20 25.06
N ASP A 294 -8.40 40.75 25.38
CA ASP A 294 -8.87 40.82 26.76
C ASP A 294 -10.17 39.99 27.03
N ILE A 295 -10.24 39.55 28.26
CA ILE A 295 -11.01 38.60 29.00
C ILE A 295 -12.43 39.11 29.36
N SER A 296 -13.38 38.20 29.45
CA SER A 296 -14.50 37.99 30.39
C SER A 296 -15.78 37.59 29.65
N GLY A 297 -16.34 36.45 29.89
CA GLY A 297 -17.04 35.99 31.07
C GLY A 297 -18.55 36.14 30.90
N GLU A 298 -19.25 35.05 30.68
CA GLU A 298 -20.50 34.70 31.37
C GLU A 298 -21.37 33.68 30.58
N LYS A 299 -21.70 32.58 31.26
CA LYS A 299 -22.87 31.71 30.98
C LYS A 299 -24.12 32.39 31.59
N PRO A 300 -25.36 32.08 31.15
CA PRO A 300 -26.14 30.97 31.72
C PRO A 300 -27.04 30.21 30.71
N MET A 301 -27.22 28.94 30.95
CA MET A 301 -28.33 28.16 31.59
C MET A 301 -29.72 28.23 30.93
N ILE A 302 -30.15 27.04 30.43
CA ILE A 302 -31.38 26.23 30.69
C ILE A 302 -32.72 26.82 30.26
N HIS A 303 -33.47 26.08 29.43
CA HIS A 303 -34.71 25.41 29.78
C HIS A 303 -35.20 24.46 28.67
N SER A 304 -35.57 23.28 29.11
CA SER A 304 -36.39 22.25 28.47
C SER A 304 -37.86 22.62 28.44
N GLU A 305 -38.62 22.06 27.50
CA GLU A 305 -39.90 21.39 27.68
C GLU A 305 -40.47 20.87 26.35
N ASN A 306 -40.70 19.63 26.31
CA ASN A 306 -41.82 18.69 26.11
C ASN A 306 -43.01 19.14 25.24
N GLY A 307 -43.46 18.13 24.44
CA GLY A 307 -44.87 17.97 23.98
C GLY A 307 -44.91 17.44 22.55
N ASP A 308 -45.04 16.23 22.30
CA ASP A 308 -46.05 15.15 22.33
C ASP A 308 -47.08 15.22 21.20
N SER A 309 -47.42 14.04 20.65
CA SER A 309 -48.54 13.63 19.82
C SER A 309 -48.50 14.00 18.33
N GLY A 310 -48.70 13.13 17.40
CA GLY A 310 -49.24 11.78 17.31
C GLY A 310 -49.99 11.60 15.99
N ASN A 311 -49.99 10.37 15.45
CA ASN A 311 -50.89 9.82 14.44
C ASN A 311 -50.69 10.30 12.98
N GLY A 312 -50.57 9.46 11.97
CA GLY A 312 -51.04 8.10 11.70
C GLY A 312 -51.76 8.02 10.37
N TYR A 313 -51.67 6.86 9.68
CA TYR A 313 -52.40 6.36 8.52
C TYR A 313 -51.81 6.67 7.13
N SER A 314 -51.27 5.67 6.51
CA SER A 314 -51.83 4.55 5.70
C SER A 314 -52.13 4.90 4.24
N ALA A 315 -51.33 4.22 3.41
CA ALA A 315 -51.65 3.45 2.21
C ALA A 315 -52.59 4.02 1.12
N ALA A 316 -52.12 4.01 -0.10
CA ALA A 316 -52.59 3.13 -1.18
C ALA A 316 -51.97 3.45 -2.52
N ALA A 317 -51.76 2.39 -3.27
CA ALA A 317 -51.25 2.34 -4.63
C ALA A 317 -52.20 2.94 -5.66
N ALA A 318 -51.66 3.50 -6.74
CA ALA A 318 -52.12 3.27 -8.12
C ALA A 318 -51.14 3.91 -9.11
N GLY A 319 -50.75 3.10 -10.09
CA GLY A 319 -49.98 3.58 -11.23
C GLY A 319 -50.83 4.41 -12.17
N GLU A 320 -50.18 5.33 -12.86
CA GLU A 320 -50.65 5.75 -14.18
C GLU A 320 -49.53 6.45 -15.01
N THR A 321 -49.57 6.15 -16.23
CA THR A 321 -48.81 6.50 -17.42
C THR A 321 -48.37 7.93 -17.57
N VAL A 322 -47.13 8.07 -18.06
CA VAL A 322 -46.48 9.30 -18.56
C VAL A 322 -47.25 9.85 -19.78
N LYS A 323 -47.61 11.12 -19.74
CA LYS A 323 -47.84 11.94 -20.91
C LYS A 323 -46.79 13.06 -20.95
N GLU A 324 -46.11 13.13 -22.09
CA GLU A 324 -45.29 14.26 -22.51
C GLU A 324 -46.07 15.56 -22.44
N ILE A 325 -45.46 16.56 -21.81
CA ILE A 325 -45.87 17.95 -21.97
C ILE A 325 -44.65 18.72 -22.44
N GLU A 326 -44.58 18.95 -23.75
CA GLU A 326 -43.80 20.03 -24.33
C GLU A 326 -44.34 21.36 -23.83
N ALA A 327 -43.55 22.12 -23.10
CA ALA A 327 -43.82 23.54 -22.86
C ALA A 327 -42.57 24.33 -23.28
N ARG A 328 -42.76 25.09 -24.33
CA ARG A 328 -41.91 26.22 -24.76
C ARG A 328 -41.78 27.21 -23.62
N GLU A 329 -40.53 27.45 -23.19
CA GLU A 329 -40.13 28.78 -22.72
C GLU A 329 -38.61 28.93 -22.97
N GLY A 330 -38.29 29.86 -23.90
CA GLY A 330 -36.94 30.36 -24.12
C GLY A 330 -36.55 31.26 -22.96
N GLY A 331 -35.70 30.74 -22.07
CA GLY A 331 -35.16 31.50 -20.94
C GLY A 331 -33.98 30.71 -20.35
N ASN A 332 -32.79 31.21 -20.64
CA ASN A 332 -31.50 30.99 -19.93
C ASN A 332 -31.28 29.60 -19.33
N VAL A 333 -31.02 28.60 -20.17
CA VAL A 333 -30.75 27.21 -19.79
C VAL A 333 -29.42 27.09 -19.02
N ASP A 334 -28.60 28.14 -18.99
CA ASP A 334 -27.20 28.12 -18.49
C ASP A 334 -27.05 28.22 -16.96
N LYS A 335 -28.13 28.28 -16.17
CA LYS A 335 -28.06 28.51 -14.72
C LYS A 335 -28.89 27.54 -13.87
N LYS A 336 -29.21 26.33 -14.34
CA LYS A 336 -30.10 25.44 -13.61
C LYS A 336 -29.36 24.14 -13.17
N LEU A 337 -29.56 23.73 -11.91
CA LEU A 337 -29.24 22.39 -11.42
C LEU A 337 -30.16 21.37 -12.11
N LEU A 338 -29.55 20.30 -12.63
CA LEU A 338 -30.23 19.15 -13.21
C LEU A 338 -30.25 18.00 -12.22
N PHE A 339 -31.42 17.58 -11.77
CA PHE A 339 -31.65 16.58 -10.76
C PHE A 339 -31.90 15.19 -11.36
N PHE A 340 -31.47 14.13 -10.64
CA PHE A 340 -31.76 12.74 -10.96
C PHE A 340 -32.80 12.16 -10.02
N GLY A 341 -33.69 11.30 -10.55
CA GLY A 341 -34.74 10.61 -9.80
C GLY A 341 -35.91 11.50 -9.41
N ASN A 342 -36.88 10.91 -8.71
CA ASN A 342 -38.08 11.59 -8.18
C ASN A 342 -37.81 12.43 -6.92
N SER A 343 -36.58 12.81 -6.66
CA SER A 343 -36.28 13.69 -5.53
C SER A 343 -36.94 15.04 -5.81
N MET A 344 -37.93 15.40 -5.00
CA MET A 344 -38.51 16.74 -5.01
C MET A 344 -37.33 17.74 -4.99
N LYS A 345 -37.37 18.76 -5.83
CA LYS A 345 -36.39 19.87 -5.85
C LYS A 345 -36.35 20.49 -4.46
N ALA A 346 -35.49 19.95 -3.60
CA ALA A 346 -35.38 20.43 -2.22
C ALA A 346 -34.57 21.74 -2.13
N PHE A 347 -33.87 22.13 -3.20
CA PHE A 347 -33.00 23.32 -3.27
C PHE A 347 -32.66 23.65 -4.72
N ASP A 348 -32.19 24.87 -4.97
CA ASP A 348 -31.71 25.34 -6.27
C ASP A 348 -30.22 25.71 -6.23
N LEU A 349 -29.72 26.33 -7.33
CA LEU A 349 -28.30 26.74 -7.40
C LEU A 349 -28.03 27.91 -6.44
N GLU A 350 -29.00 28.81 -6.25
CA GLU A 350 -28.84 29.96 -5.35
C GLU A 350 -28.77 29.51 -3.90
N ASP A 351 -29.55 28.50 -3.50
CA ASP A 351 -29.46 27.88 -2.18
C ASP A 351 -28.07 27.28 -1.93
N LEU A 352 -27.48 26.62 -2.93
CA LEU A 352 -26.10 26.12 -2.84
C LEU A 352 -25.06 27.22 -2.73
N LEU A 353 -25.25 28.35 -3.41
CA LEU A 353 -24.36 29.50 -3.37
C LEU A 353 -24.44 30.26 -2.04
N ARG A 354 -25.59 30.22 -1.39
CA ARG A 354 -25.81 30.81 -0.04
C ARG A 354 -25.40 29.87 1.08
N ALA A 355 -25.27 28.57 0.81
CA ALA A 355 -24.97 27.57 1.81
C ALA A 355 -23.62 27.82 2.49
N SER A 356 -23.55 27.54 3.81
CA SER A 356 -22.30 27.48 4.52
C SER A 356 -21.46 26.31 3.98
N ALA A 357 -20.26 26.60 3.49
CA ALA A 357 -19.40 25.62 2.84
C ALA A 357 -18.10 25.34 3.62
N GLU A 358 -17.84 24.07 3.90
CA GLU A 358 -16.62 23.56 4.50
C GLU A 358 -15.88 22.66 3.51
N VAL A 359 -14.55 22.80 3.38
CA VAL A 359 -13.75 21.95 2.49
C VAL A 359 -13.59 20.56 3.11
N LEU A 360 -14.17 19.53 2.50
CA LEU A 360 -13.99 18.13 2.88
C LEU A 360 -12.68 17.54 2.35
N GLY A 361 -12.25 17.96 1.16
CA GLY A 361 -11.01 17.46 0.59
C GLY A 361 -10.71 18.01 -0.81
N LYS A 362 -9.42 17.98 -1.15
CA LYS A 362 -8.91 18.31 -2.51
C LYS A 362 -8.41 17.02 -3.16
N GLY A 363 -9.07 16.59 -4.22
CA GLY A 363 -8.78 15.33 -4.90
C GLY A 363 -8.28 15.50 -6.34
N THR A 364 -8.10 14.36 -7.01
CA THR A 364 -7.64 14.27 -8.40
C THR A 364 -8.59 15.00 -9.34
N PHE A 365 -9.90 14.86 -9.14
CA PHE A 365 -10.93 15.40 -10.04
C PHE A 365 -11.46 16.77 -9.62
N GLY A 366 -11.04 17.31 -8.47
CA GLY A 366 -11.52 18.61 -8.00
C GLY A 366 -11.52 18.72 -6.48
N THR A 367 -12.26 19.71 -5.98
CA THR A 367 -12.44 19.98 -4.56
C THR A 367 -13.86 19.64 -4.14
N THR A 368 -14.00 18.92 -3.02
CA THR A 368 -15.30 18.55 -2.44
C THR A 368 -15.57 19.40 -1.21
N TYR A 369 -16.76 19.96 -1.12
CA TYR A 369 -17.23 20.78 -0.04
C TYR A 369 -18.45 20.14 0.62
N LYS A 370 -18.58 20.29 1.94
CA LYS A 370 -19.83 20.09 2.64
C LYS A 370 -20.60 21.40 2.57
N ALA A 371 -21.77 21.40 1.99
CA ALA A 371 -22.66 22.54 1.96
C ALA A 371 -23.85 22.27 2.91
N VAL A 372 -24.09 23.18 3.84
CA VAL A 372 -25.25 23.12 4.73
C VAL A 372 -26.26 24.15 4.26
N LEU A 373 -27.38 23.67 3.73
CA LEU A 373 -28.48 24.48 3.21
C LEU A 373 -29.24 25.16 4.37
N GLU A 374 -29.97 26.22 4.07
CA GLU A 374 -30.74 26.99 5.07
C GLU A 374 -31.71 26.10 5.88
N MET A 375 -32.23 25.04 5.27
CA MET A 375 -33.11 24.07 5.92
C MET A 375 -32.36 23.05 6.80
N GLY A 376 -31.07 23.22 7.00
CA GLY A 376 -30.22 22.32 7.81
C GLY A 376 -29.78 21.03 7.12
N THR A 377 -30.21 20.79 5.87
CA THR A 377 -29.78 19.63 5.09
C THR A 377 -28.34 19.80 4.64
N ALA A 378 -27.49 18.81 4.89
CA ALA A 378 -26.11 18.80 4.41
C ALA A 378 -25.96 17.98 3.13
N VAL A 379 -25.31 18.54 2.13
CA VAL A 379 -24.95 17.88 0.87
C VAL A 379 -23.45 17.98 0.61
N ALA A 380 -22.90 17.04 -0.16
CA ALA A 380 -21.53 17.09 -0.63
C ALA A 380 -21.49 17.62 -2.06
N VAL A 381 -20.82 18.76 -2.26
CA VAL A 381 -20.69 19.43 -3.57
C VAL A 381 -19.27 19.28 -4.06
N LYS A 382 -19.08 18.61 -5.19
CA LYS A 382 -17.78 18.47 -5.84
C LYS A 382 -17.66 19.45 -7.00
N ARG A 383 -16.72 20.37 -6.89
CA ARG A 383 -16.30 21.27 -7.96
C ARG A 383 -15.22 20.59 -8.78
N LEU A 384 -15.55 20.23 -10.02
CA LEU A 384 -14.63 19.57 -10.93
C LEU A 384 -13.58 20.56 -11.47
N LYS A 385 -12.38 20.06 -11.75
CA LYS A 385 -11.30 20.79 -12.41
C LYS A 385 -10.84 20.03 -13.65
N ASP A 386 -10.20 20.77 -14.58
CA ASP A 386 -9.55 20.20 -15.77
C ASP A 386 -10.50 19.33 -16.65
N VAL A 387 -11.80 19.64 -16.70
CA VAL A 387 -12.76 18.95 -17.56
C VAL A 387 -12.49 19.34 -19.01
N THR A 388 -12.17 18.34 -19.84
CA THR A 388 -11.74 18.53 -21.24
C THR A 388 -12.75 18.02 -22.25
N THR A 389 -13.86 17.43 -21.80
CA THR A 389 -14.94 16.93 -22.65
C THR A 389 -15.86 18.05 -23.11
N SER A 390 -16.50 17.86 -24.26
CA SER A 390 -17.57 18.75 -24.75
C SER A 390 -18.78 18.77 -23.80
N GLU A 391 -19.62 19.79 -23.88
CA GLU A 391 -20.84 19.87 -23.05
C GLU A 391 -21.74 18.66 -23.27
N LYS A 392 -21.94 18.25 -24.51
CA LYS A 392 -22.75 17.08 -24.86
C LYS A 392 -22.21 15.80 -24.21
N GLU A 393 -20.93 15.52 -24.40
CA GLU A 393 -20.28 14.34 -23.77
C GLU A 393 -20.36 14.37 -22.23
N PHE A 394 -20.23 15.57 -21.65
CA PHE A 394 -20.35 15.74 -20.20
C PHE A 394 -21.79 15.40 -19.76
N ARG A 395 -22.82 15.92 -20.44
CA ARG A 395 -24.24 15.65 -20.12
C ARG A 395 -24.57 14.15 -20.28
N ASP A 396 -24.19 13.55 -21.41
CA ASP A 396 -24.39 12.10 -21.67
C ASP A 396 -23.75 11.24 -20.59
N LYS A 397 -22.56 11.65 -20.13
CA LYS A 397 -21.85 10.95 -19.05
C LYS A 397 -22.52 11.14 -17.69
N MET A 398 -23.00 12.35 -17.36
CA MET A 398 -23.74 12.61 -16.12
C MET A 398 -25.05 11.84 -16.08
N GLU A 399 -25.77 11.75 -17.19
CA GLU A 399 -26.99 10.92 -17.31
C GLU A 399 -26.66 9.43 -17.06
N SER A 400 -25.58 8.93 -17.68
CA SER A 400 -25.11 7.55 -17.43
C SER A 400 -24.77 7.30 -15.97
N ILE A 401 -24.07 8.23 -15.30
CA ILE A 401 -23.71 8.13 -13.87
C ILE A 401 -24.96 8.26 -13.00
N GLY A 402 -25.83 9.23 -13.28
CA GLY A 402 -27.05 9.46 -12.51
C GLY A 402 -28.08 8.33 -12.59
N ALA A 403 -28.03 7.54 -13.68
CA ALA A 403 -28.87 6.33 -13.83
C ALA A 403 -28.37 5.14 -13.01
N MET A 404 -27.15 5.19 -12.44
CA MET A 404 -26.59 4.12 -11.63
C MET A 404 -27.13 4.20 -10.20
N SER A 405 -27.86 3.18 -9.77
CA SER A 405 -28.44 3.10 -8.41
C SER A 405 -28.09 1.76 -7.80
N HIS A 406 -27.33 1.80 -6.69
CA HIS A 406 -26.94 0.62 -5.90
C HIS A 406 -26.64 1.05 -4.46
N GLY A 407 -26.97 0.21 -3.47
CA GLY A 407 -26.79 0.54 -2.05
C GLY A 407 -25.34 0.88 -1.66
N ASN A 408 -24.37 0.31 -2.39
CA ASN A 408 -22.94 0.55 -2.15
C ASN A 408 -22.31 1.58 -3.11
N LEU A 409 -23.13 2.41 -3.79
CA LEU A 409 -22.67 3.55 -4.57
C LEU A 409 -23.22 4.85 -3.99
N VAL A 410 -22.40 5.90 -3.98
CA VAL A 410 -22.88 7.24 -3.61
C VAL A 410 -23.69 7.81 -4.79
N PRO A 411 -25.00 8.02 -4.64
CA PRO A 411 -25.83 8.49 -5.75
C PRO A 411 -25.48 9.92 -6.15
N LEU A 412 -25.47 10.18 -7.47
CA LEU A 412 -25.44 11.54 -8.00
C LEU A 412 -26.83 12.12 -7.92
N ARG A 413 -27.03 13.15 -7.10
CA ARG A 413 -28.35 13.79 -6.89
C ARG A 413 -28.64 14.84 -7.93
N ALA A 414 -27.64 15.67 -8.25
CA ALA A 414 -27.75 16.71 -9.24
C ALA A 414 -26.40 17.08 -9.83
N TYR A 415 -26.39 17.73 -10.97
CA TYR A 415 -25.22 18.38 -11.50
C TYR A 415 -25.52 19.76 -12.06
N TYR A 416 -24.47 20.58 -12.11
CA TYR A 416 -24.49 21.90 -12.78
C TYR A 416 -23.36 21.94 -13.80
N TYR A 417 -23.64 22.49 -14.95
CA TYR A 417 -22.70 22.74 -16.02
C TYR A 417 -22.75 24.17 -16.50
N SER A 418 -21.61 24.84 -16.51
CA SER A 418 -21.37 26.07 -17.22
C SER A 418 -19.99 26.06 -17.87
N LYS A 419 -19.66 27.08 -18.65
CA LYS A 419 -18.33 27.21 -19.26
C LYS A 419 -17.21 27.32 -18.21
N GLU A 420 -17.52 27.91 -17.06
CA GLU A 420 -16.54 28.19 -16.00
C GLU A 420 -16.58 27.17 -14.87
N GLU A 421 -17.75 26.58 -14.57
CA GLU A 421 -17.98 25.75 -13.39
C GLU A 421 -18.72 24.46 -13.73
N ARG A 422 -18.30 23.35 -13.11
CA ARG A 422 -18.99 22.07 -13.15
C ARG A 422 -19.08 21.56 -11.73
N LEU A 423 -20.32 21.39 -11.26
CA LEU A 423 -20.60 20.93 -9.90
C LEU A 423 -21.34 19.59 -9.94
N LEU A 424 -20.97 18.68 -9.05
CA LEU A 424 -21.69 17.44 -8.79
C LEU A 424 -22.20 17.47 -7.35
N VAL A 425 -23.46 17.15 -7.15
CA VAL A 425 -24.10 17.16 -5.82
C VAL A 425 -24.42 15.72 -5.43
N HIS A 426 -23.96 15.33 -4.26
CA HIS A 426 -24.13 14.02 -3.66
C HIS A 426 -24.69 14.13 -2.23
N ASP A 427 -25.17 13.03 -1.69
CA ASP A 427 -25.50 12.96 -0.26
C ASP A 427 -24.22 13.15 0.58
N TYR A 428 -24.35 13.83 1.72
CA TYR A 428 -23.26 13.97 2.68
C TYR A 428 -23.22 12.76 3.62
N LEU A 429 -22.13 12.04 3.64
CA LEU A 429 -21.90 10.91 4.54
C LEU A 429 -21.05 11.36 5.75
N PRO A 430 -21.62 11.35 6.95
CA PRO A 430 -21.02 12.01 8.11
C PRO A 430 -19.79 11.31 8.69
N MET A 431 -19.63 10.01 8.45
CA MET A 431 -18.44 9.26 8.91
C MET A 431 -17.19 9.56 8.04
N GLY A 432 -17.38 10.23 6.88
CA GLY A 432 -16.29 10.56 5.97
C GLY A 432 -15.75 9.35 5.22
N SER A 433 -14.47 9.40 4.85
CA SER A 433 -13.82 8.36 4.04
C SER A 433 -13.11 7.33 4.89
N LEU A 434 -12.98 6.10 4.34
CA LEU A 434 -12.17 5.02 4.91
C LEU A 434 -10.72 5.47 5.18
N SER A 435 -10.14 6.28 4.27
CA SER A 435 -8.79 6.83 4.45
C SER A 435 -8.67 7.69 5.72
N ALA A 436 -9.67 8.50 6.02
CA ALA A 436 -9.69 9.32 7.23
C ALA A 436 -9.78 8.45 8.50
N LEU A 437 -10.53 7.34 8.44
CA LEU A 437 -10.66 6.40 9.56
C LEU A 437 -9.42 5.54 9.77
N LEU A 438 -8.76 5.09 8.70
CA LEU A 438 -7.53 4.28 8.82
C LEU A 438 -6.31 5.12 9.23
N HIS A 439 -6.15 6.32 8.66
CA HIS A 439 -4.91 7.10 8.72
C HIS A 439 -5.04 8.45 9.42
N GLY A 440 -6.25 8.88 9.78
CA GLY A 440 -6.47 10.13 10.52
C GLY A 440 -5.81 10.12 11.89
N ASN A 441 -5.82 11.27 12.58
CA ASN A 441 -5.19 11.42 13.89
C ASN A 441 -5.69 10.34 14.86
N LYS A 442 -4.76 9.51 15.33
CA LYS A 442 -5.01 8.43 16.30
C LYS A 442 -5.19 9.01 17.73
N GLY A 443 -6.07 10.01 17.90
CA GLY A 443 -6.43 10.53 19.22
C GLY A 443 -7.19 9.49 20.07
N ALA A 444 -7.23 9.72 21.38
CA ALA A 444 -7.85 8.79 22.36
C ALA A 444 -9.34 8.46 22.12
N SER A 445 -10.03 9.21 21.24
CA SER A 445 -11.45 9.04 20.93
C SER A 445 -11.73 8.23 19.64
N ARG A 446 -10.71 7.71 18.96
CA ARG A 446 -10.92 6.93 17.73
C ARG A 446 -11.40 5.51 18.09
N THR A 447 -12.52 5.08 17.51
CA THR A 447 -12.95 3.68 17.55
C THR A 447 -12.12 2.87 16.56
N PRO A 448 -11.35 1.84 17.00
CA PRO A 448 -10.62 0.96 16.10
C PRO A 448 -11.55 0.25 15.12
N LEU A 449 -11.10 0.03 13.89
CA LEU A 449 -11.80 -0.78 12.91
C LEU A 449 -11.39 -2.25 13.14
N ASN A 450 -12.28 -3.03 13.78
CA ASN A 450 -12.10 -4.46 13.97
C ASN A 450 -12.29 -5.24 12.65
N TRP A 451 -12.06 -6.55 12.69
CA TRP A 451 -12.18 -7.44 11.53
C TRP A 451 -13.55 -7.37 10.86
N GLU A 452 -14.63 -7.50 11.63
CA GLU A 452 -16.01 -7.46 11.14
C GLU A 452 -16.29 -6.18 10.32
N ARG A 453 -15.88 -5.03 10.84
CA ARG A 453 -16.04 -3.75 10.11
C ARG A 453 -15.18 -3.69 8.88
N ARG A 454 -13.91 -4.14 8.93
CA ARG A 454 -13.01 -4.10 7.76
C ARG A 454 -13.47 -5.05 6.65
N SER A 455 -13.91 -6.26 7.00
CA SER A 455 -14.45 -7.23 6.03
C SER A 455 -15.79 -6.75 5.45
N GLY A 456 -16.69 -6.20 6.27
CA GLY A 456 -17.94 -5.59 5.81
C GLY A 456 -17.74 -4.39 4.88
N ILE A 457 -16.77 -3.51 5.18
CA ILE A 457 -16.38 -2.39 4.31
C ILE A 457 -15.82 -2.91 2.98
N ALA A 458 -14.98 -3.95 3.02
CA ALA A 458 -14.42 -4.58 1.82
C ALA A 458 -15.54 -5.18 0.96
N LEU A 459 -16.48 -5.90 1.57
CA LEU A 459 -17.61 -6.53 0.88
C LEU A 459 -18.52 -5.48 0.22
N GLY A 460 -18.94 -4.45 0.95
CA GLY A 460 -19.78 -3.40 0.37
C GLY A 460 -19.08 -2.65 -0.77
N ALA A 461 -17.79 -2.34 -0.64
CA ALA A 461 -17.02 -1.72 -1.71
C ALA A 461 -16.90 -2.66 -2.93
N ALA A 462 -16.68 -3.98 -2.73
CA ALA A 462 -16.64 -4.98 -3.80
C ALA A 462 -17.97 -5.04 -4.56
N ARG A 463 -19.09 -5.13 -3.85
CA ARG A 463 -20.45 -5.13 -4.44
C ARG A 463 -20.72 -3.88 -5.28
N GLY A 464 -20.31 -2.70 -4.79
CA GLY A 464 -20.44 -1.45 -5.54
C GLY A 464 -19.65 -1.45 -6.85
N ILE A 465 -18.41 -1.95 -6.84
CA ILE A 465 -17.55 -2.02 -8.04
C ILE A 465 -18.03 -3.13 -8.98
N GLU A 466 -18.44 -4.28 -8.47
CA GLU A 466 -19.04 -5.35 -9.26
C GLU A 466 -20.29 -4.86 -10.02
N TYR A 467 -21.17 -4.12 -9.35
CA TYR A 467 -22.32 -3.50 -10.00
C TYR A 467 -21.88 -2.57 -11.15
N LEU A 468 -20.85 -1.76 -10.98
CA LEU A 468 -20.32 -0.93 -12.07
C LEU A 468 -19.85 -1.78 -13.23
N HIS A 469 -19.08 -2.85 -12.96
CA HIS A 469 -18.57 -3.76 -14.00
C HIS A 469 -19.67 -4.52 -14.74
N SER A 470 -20.79 -4.83 -14.08
CA SER A 470 -21.94 -5.49 -14.68
C SER A 470 -22.70 -4.62 -15.70
N ARG A 471 -22.49 -3.28 -15.66
CA ARG A 471 -23.14 -2.34 -16.57
C ARG A 471 -22.57 -2.33 -17.99
N GLY A 472 -21.46 -3.03 -18.21
CA GLY A 472 -20.87 -3.22 -19.53
C GLY A 472 -19.34 -3.37 -19.50
N PRO A 473 -18.73 -3.94 -20.54
CA PRO A 473 -17.30 -4.29 -20.56
C PRO A 473 -16.39 -3.06 -20.51
N ASN A 474 -16.87 -1.90 -20.91
CA ASN A 474 -16.12 -0.63 -20.91
C ASN A 474 -16.45 0.26 -19.70
N VAL A 475 -17.27 -0.23 -18.76
CA VAL A 475 -17.60 0.50 -17.55
C VAL A 475 -16.60 0.13 -16.47
N SER A 476 -15.89 1.12 -15.96
CA SER A 476 -14.91 0.99 -14.89
C SER A 476 -14.97 2.21 -13.98
N HIS A 477 -14.52 2.05 -12.74
CA HIS A 477 -14.43 3.15 -11.78
C HIS A 477 -13.28 4.10 -12.13
N GLY A 478 -12.07 3.56 -12.35
CA GLY A 478 -10.87 4.28 -12.78
C GLY A 478 -10.13 5.09 -11.71
N ASN A 479 -10.60 5.09 -10.44
CA ASN A 479 -9.97 5.82 -9.33
C ASN A 479 -10.27 5.21 -7.96
N ILE A 480 -10.18 3.89 -7.84
CA ILE A 480 -10.42 3.19 -6.57
C ILE A 480 -9.29 3.51 -5.59
N LYS A 481 -9.65 3.94 -4.38
CA LYS A 481 -8.75 4.25 -3.26
C LYS A 481 -9.57 4.46 -1.98
N SER A 482 -8.96 4.32 -0.82
CA SER A 482 -9.65 4.46 0.47
C SER A 482 -10.32 5.83 0.70
N SER A 483 -9.82 6.90 0.09
CA SER A 483 -10.46 8.22 0.18
C SER A 483 -11.74 8.36 -0.65
N ASN A 484 -12.04 7.40 -1.54
CA ASN A 484 -13.25 7.33 -2.34
C ASN A 484 -14.23 6.25 -1.85
N ILE A 485 -13.92 5.59 -0.74
CA ILE A 485 -14.84 4.72 -0.02
C ILE A 485 -15.38 5.52 1.16
N LEU A 486 -16.63 5.92 1.08
CA LEU A 486 -17.32 6.71 2.10
C LEU A 486 -18.16 5.79 2.99
N LEU A 487 -18.37 6.18 4.25
CA LEU A 487 -19.03 5.34 5.23
C LEU A 487 -20.30 5.98 5.78
N THR A 488 -21.33 5.17 5.91
CA THR A 488 -22.57 5.52 6.64
C THR A 488 -22.33 5.49 8.14
N LYS A 489 -23.32 5.90 8.94
CA LYS A 489 -23.27 5.79 10.43
C LYS A 489 -23.18 4.33 10.91
N SER A 490 -23.68 3.38 10.13
CA SER A 490 -23.61 1.92 10.37
C SER A 490 -22.32 1.28 9.88
N TYR A 491 -21.36 2.07 9.37
CA TYR A 491 -20.12 1.62 8.74
C TYR A 491 -20.30 0.88 7.41
N GLU A 492 -21.47 0.95 6.79
CA GLU A 492 -21.66 0.46 5.43
C GLU A 492 -20.88 1.32 4.45
N SER A 493 -20.21 0.68 3.51
CA SER A 493 -19.37 1.39 2.54
C SER A 493 -20.14 1.75 1.28
N GLN A 494 -19.91 2.98 0.80
CA GLN A 494 -20.40 3.49 -0.46
C GLN A 494 -19.25 4.03 -1.31
N VAL A 495 -19.15 3.54 -2.53
CA VAL A 495 -18.11 3.93 -3.49
C VAL A 495 -18.48 5.25 -4.17
N SER A 496 -17.57 6.22 -4.14
CA SER A 496 -17.75 7.56 -4.72
C SER A 496 -16.80 7.82 -5.87
N ASP A 497 -17.04 8.86 -6.67
CA ASP A 497 -16.17 9.32 -7.76
C ASP A 497 -16.05 8.36 -8.97
N PHE A 498 -16.96 7.41 -9.12
CA PHE A 498 -16.96 6.50 -10.26
C PHE A 498 -17.30 7.22 -11.58
N GLY A 499 -16.70 6.75 -12.67
CA GLY A 499 -16.94 7.29 -14.02
C GLY A 499 -16.31 8.65 -14.32
N LEU A 500 -15.67 9.32 -13.34
CA LEU A 500 -15.07 10.65 -13.54
C LEU A 500 -13.72 10.61 -14.27
N ALA A 501 -13.02 9.47 -14.26
CA ALA A 501 -11.69 9.34 -14.86
C ALA A 501 -11.68 9.61 -16.37
N THR A 502 -12.80 9.42 -17.05
CA THR A 502 -12.94 9.62 -18.51
C THR A 502 -13.21 11.06 -18.92
N ILE A 503 -13.71 11.90 -18.00
CA ILE A 503 -14.11 13.30 -18.29
C ILE A 503 -13.08 14.34 -17.84
N VAL A 504 -12.25 14.02 -16.86
CA VAL A 504 -11.23 14.94 -16.36
C VAL A 504 -9.92 14.71 -17.10
N GLY A 505 -9.27 15.79 -17.54
CA GLY A 505 -7.99 15.75 -18.22
C GLY A 505 -6.85 15.20 -17.35
N PRO A 506 -5.71 14.85 -17.98
CA PRO A 506 -4.52 14.44 -17.22
C PRO A 506 -4.11 15.60 -16.31
N SER A 507 -4.17 15.37 -15.02
CA SER A 507 -3.66 16.33 -14.03
C SER A 507 -2.17 16.56 -14.28
N SER A 508 -1.71 17.80 -14.32
CA SER A 508 -0.32 18.21 -14.47
C SER A 508 0.60 17.75 -13.32
N SER A 509 0.07 17.03 -12.34
CA SER A 509 0.82 16.43 -11.23
C SER A 509 0.81 14.91 -11.32
N PRO A 510 1.88 14.26 -11.76
CA PRO A 510 1.98 12.79 -11.83
C PRO A 510 1.97 12.10 -10.46
N THR A 511 2.12 12.85 -9.37
CA THR A 511 2.44 12.33 -8.03
C THR A 511 1.24 11.86 -7.18
N ARG A 512 -0.02 12.06 -7.59
CA ARG A 512 -1.16 11.89 -6.67
C ARG A 512 -1.88 10.54 -6.64
N VAL A 513 -1.55 9.57 -7.50
CA VAL A 513 -2.25 8.26 -7.55
C VAL A 513 -1.27 7.08 -7.55
N ILE A 514 -0.03 7.29 -7.17
CA ILE A 514 1.07 6.35 -7.42
C ILE A 514 0.86 4.99 -6.73
N GLY A 515 0.26 4.94 -5.55
CA GLY A 515 0.16 3.69 -4.77
C GLY A 515 -0.93 2.70 -5.20
N TYR A 516 -2.00 3.15 -5.89
CA TYR A 516 -3.14 2.27 -6.28
C TYR A 516 -3.17 1.92 -7.77
N ARG A 517 -2.34 2.56 -8.58
CA ARG A 517 -2.40 2.43 -10.04
C ARG A 517 -1.82 1.10 -10.49
N ALA A 518 -2.57 0.40 -11.34
CA ALA A 518 -2.11 -0.82 -11.97
C ALA A 518 -0.91 -0.55 -12.91
N PRO A 519 0.08 -1.45 -12.99
CA PRO A 519 1.34 -1.22 -13.71
C PRO A 519 1.16 -0.99 -15.22
N GLU A 520 0.11 -1.56 -15.83
CA GLU A 520 -0.22 -1.37 -17.25
C GLU A 520 -0.87 -0.02 -17.56
N VAL A 521 -1.35 0.72 -16.55
CA VAL A 521 -2.02 2.02 -16.75
C VAL A 521 -0.97 3.13 -16.87
N THR A 522 -0.49 3.36 -18.07
CA THR A 522 0.46 4.43 -18.37
C THR A 522 -0.20 5.80 -18.52
N GLU A 523 -1.45 5.82 -19.01
CA GLU A 523 -2.25 7.03 -19.21
C GLU A 523 -3.47 7.03 -18.26
N PRO A 524 -3.76 8.13 -17.55
CA PRO A 524 -4.84 8.21 -16.56
C PRO A 524 -6.25 7.90 -17.11
N ARG A 525 -6.45 8.08 -18.42
CA ARG A 525 -7.75 7.83 -19.08
C ARG A 525 -7.93 6.39 -19.57
N ARG A 526 -6.88 5.62 -19.68
CA ARG A 526 -6.93 4.21 -20.08
C ARG A 526 -7.21 3.33 -18.87
N VAL A 527 -8.41 3.48 -18.33
CA VAL A 527 -8.92 2.66 -17.25
C VAL A 527 -9.57 1.39 -17.79
N SER A 528 -9.53 0.31 -17.04
CA SER A 528 -10.14 -0.97 -17.39
C SER A 528 -10.66 -1.65 -16.13
N GLN A 529 -11.57 -2.62 -16.29
CA GLN A 529 -12.05 -3.43 -15.18
C GLN A 529 -10.91 -4.18 -14.47
N LYS A 530 -9.92 -4.67 -15.23
CA LYS A 530 -8.73 -5.34 -14.65
C LYS A 530 -7.81 -4.38 -13.89
N ALA A 531 -7.74 -3.11 -14.30
CA ALA A 531 -7.03 -2.08 -13.54
C ALA A 531 -7.78 -1.71 -12.25
N ASP A 532 -9.12 -1.71 -12.27
CA ASP A 532 -9.93 -1.53 -11.07
C ASP A 532 -9.71 -2.67 -10.08
N VAL A 533 -9.64 -3.93 -10.54
CA VAL A 533 -9.32 -5.09 -9.69
C VAL A 533 -7.97 -4.92 -9.01
N TYR A 534 -6.95 -4.43 -9.72
CA TYR A 534 -5.65 -4.15 -9.10
C TYR A 534 -5.77 -3.08 -8.01
N SER A 535 -6.41 -1.96 -8.31
CA SER A 535 -6.60 -0.87 -7.35
C SER A 535 -7.41 -1.32 -6.13
N PHE A 536 -8.39 -2.20 -6.34
CA PHE A 536 -9.16 -2.82 -5.26
C PHE A 536 -8.30 -3.78 -4.42
N GLY A 537 -7.44 -4.57 -5.05
CA GLY A 537 -6.45 -5.39 -4.34
C GLY A 537 -5.55 -4.57 -3.43
N VAL A 538 -5.07 -3.39 -3.90
CA VAL A 538 -4.30 -2.46 -3.06
C VAL A 538 -5.14 -1.94 -1.89
N LEU A 539 -6.44 -1.67 -2.10
CA LEU A 539 -7.37 -1.28 -1.03
C LEU A 539 -7.53 -2.38 0.02
N LEU A 540 -7.61 -3.66 -0.39
CA LEU A 540 -7.63 -4.80 0.54
C LEU A 540 -6.34 -4.90 1.34
N LEU A 541 -5.17 -4.70 0.70
CA LEU A 541 -3.89 -4.65 1.40
C LEU A 541 -3.83 -3.51 2.40
N GLU A 542 -4.36 -2.33 2.06
CA GLU A 542 -4.46 -1.18 2.98
C GLU A 542 -5.35 -1.49 4.18
N LEU A 543 -6.49 -2.14 3.98
CA LEU A 543 -7.39 -2.59 5.06
C LEU A 543 -6.73 -3.61 5.98
N LEU A 544 -5.96 -4.56 5.44
CA LEU A 544 -5.29 -5.61 6.21
C LEU A 544 -4.08 -5.09 6.99
N THR A 545 -3.32 -4.19 6.37
CA THR A 545 -2.03 -3.72 6.93
C THR A 545 -2.13 -2.46 7.78
N GLY A 546 -3.21 -1.69 7.60
CA GLY A 546 -3.33 -0.34 8.18
C GLY A 546 -2.30 0.66 7.61
N LYS A 547 -1.59 0.31 6.53
CA LYS A 547 -0.56 1.15 5.90
C LYS A 547 -1.12 1.84 4.65
N ALA A 548 -0.94 3.16 4.55
CA ALA A 548 -1.33 3.90 3.35
C ALA A 548 -0.39 3.56 2.18
N PRO A 549 -0.91 3.24 0.98
CA PRO A 549 -0.08 2.89 -0.18
C PRO A 549 0.93 3.96 -0.60
N THR A 550 0.61 5.22 -0.36
CA THR A 550 1.48 6.37 -0.67
C THR A 550 2.66 6.54 0.29
N HIS A 551 2.60 5.98 1.50
CA HIS A 551 3.69 6.04 2.47
C HIS A 551 4.88 5.15 2.09
N ALA A 552 4.67 4.12 1.29
CA ALA A 552 5.75 3.28 0.77
C ALA A 552 6.73 4.04 -0.16
N ILE A 553 6.28 5.15 -0.75
CA ILE A 553 7.11 6.02 -1.62
C ILE A 553 7.96 7.01 -0.80
N LEU A 554 7.56 7.29 0.44
CA LEU A 554 8.27 8.19 1.36
C LEU A 554 9.36 7.47 2.16
N ASN A 555 9.38 6.15 2.16
CA ASN A 555 10.48 5.36 2.66
C ASN A 555 11.58 5.37 1.59
N GLU A 556 12.81 5.61 1.99
CA GLU A 556 13.99 5.72 1.12
C GLU A 556 14.19 4.53 0.17
N ASP A 557 13.52 3.40 0.42
CA ASP A 557 13.59 2.15 -0.37
C ASP A 557 12.63 2.09 -1.57
N GLY A 558 11.71 3.06 -1.75
CA GLY A 558 10.84 3.17 -2.93
C GLY A 558 9.92 1.96 -3.21
N VAL A 559 9.71 1.07 -2.24
CA VAL A 559 8.89 -0.15 -2.42
C VAL A 559 7.42 0.16 -2.19
N ASP A 560 6.57 -0.12 -3.18
CA ASP A 560 5.12 0.03 -3.06
C ASP A 560 4.49 -1.04 -2.13
N LEU A 561 3.30 -0.76 -1.60
CA LEU A 561 2.60 -1.64 -0.65
C LEU A 561 2.42 -3.08 -1.21
N PRO A 562 1.99 -3.32 -2.47
CA PRO A 562 1.89 -4.66 -3.02
C PRO A 562 3.22 -5.43 -3.02
N ARG A 563 4.30 -4.81 -3.46
CA ARG A 563 5.62 -5.44 -3.48
C ARG A 563 6.13 -5.76 -2.09
N TRP A 564 5.92 -4.83 -1.15
CA TRP A 564 6.27 -5.07 0.24
C TRP A 564 5.51 -6.29 0.79
N VAL A 565 4.17 -6.35 0.62
CA VAL A 565 3.37 -7.49 1.09
C VAL A 565 3.81 -8.79 0.42
N GLN A 566 4.02 -8.79 -0.91
CA GLN A 566 4.49 -9.97 -1.63
C GLN A 566 5.85 -10.47 -1.11
N SER A 567 6.76 -9.58 -0.76
CA SER A 567 8.06 -9.97 -0.19
C SER A 567 7.89 -10.61 1.19
N VAL A 568 6.97 -10.09 2.01
CA VAL A 568 6.68 -10.63 3.35
C VAL A 568 6.05 -12.01 3.28
N VAL A 569 5.03 -12.17 2.43
CA VAL A 569 4.28 -13.43 2.28
C VAL A 569 5.15 -14.53 1.66
N ARG A 570 6.05 -14.19 0.73
CA ARG A 570 7.02 -15.13 0.16
C ARG A 570 7.92 -15.78 1.21
N GLU A 571 8.13 -15.09 2.34
CA GLU A 571 8.94 -15.55 3.46
C GLU A 571 8.13 -16.32 4.53
N GLU A 572 6.88 -16.72 4.24
CA GLU A 572 5.96 -17.44 5.16
C GLU A 572 5.54 -16.66 6.41
N TRP A 573 5.46 -15.31 6.33
CA TRP A 573 5.26 -14.43 7.48
C TRP A 573 3.96 -13.61 7.40
N THR A 574 2.84 -14.27 7.17
CA THR A 574 1.54 -13.60 7.00
C THR A 574 1.13 -12.71 8.18
N SER A 575 1.42 -13.14 9.42
CA SER A 575 1.06 -12.36 10.61
C SER A 575 1.78 -11.01 10.75
N GLU A 576 2.93 -10.80 10.07
CA GLU A 576 3.64 -9.51 10.07
C GLU A 576 3.03 -8.48 9.13
N VAL A 577 2.19 -8.91 8.21
CA VAL A 577 1.49 -8.06 7.27
C VAL A 577 0.35 -7.32 7.97
N PHE A 578 -0.28 -7.94 8.95
CA PHE A 578 -1.53 -7.46 9.52
C PHE A 578 -1.36 -6.28 10.47
N ASP A 579 -2.35 -5.38 10.44
CA ASP A 579 -2.47 -4.28 11.40
C ASP A 579 -2.59 -4.83 12.83
N LEU A 580 -1.87 -4.21 13.76
CA LEU A 580 -1.92 -4.57 15.17
C LEU A 580 -3.35 -4.48 15.76
N GLU A 581 -4.22 -3.64 15.18
CA GLU A 581 -5.63 -3.58 15.59
C GLU A 581 -6.38 -4.87 15.26
N LEU A 582 -6.01 -5.57 14.17
CA LEU A 582 -6.60 -6.85 13.78
C LEU A 582 -6.05 -8.03 14.60
N LEU A 583 -4.76 -8.00 14.95
CA LEU A 583 -4.10 -9.07 15.69
C LEU A 583 -4.58 -9.24 17.14
N ARG A 584 -5.42 -8.33 17.62
CA ARG A 584 -6.07 -8.46 18.95
C ARG A 584 -7.13 -9.55 19.00
N TYR A 585 -7.57 -10.05 17.85
CA TYR A 585 -8.64 -11.03 17.71
C TYR A 585 -8.04 -12.34 17.17
N GLN A 586 -7.77 -13.31 18.08
CA GLN A 586 -7.10 -14.57 17.74
C GLN A 586 -7.95 -15.54 16.88
N SER A 587 -9.27 -15.35 16.84
CA SER A 587 -10.20 -16.27 16.15
C SER A 587 -10.38 -16.01 14.65
N VAL A 588 -9.75 -14.99 14.08
CA VAL A 588 -9.98 -14.55 12.68
C VAL A 588 -8.70 -14.59 11.82
N GLU A 589 -7.66 -15.30 12.28
CA GLU A 589 -6.36 -15.33 11.60
C GLU A 589 -6.46 -16.03 10.23
N GLU A 590 -7.30 -17.07 10.14
CA GLU A 590 -7.47 -17.82 8.89
C GLU A 590 -8.19 -16.99 7.83
N GLU A 591 -9.26 -16.30 8.19
CA GLU A 591 -10.01 -15.41 7.30
C GLU A 591 -9.15 -14.24 6.83
N MET A 592 -8.31 -13.67 7.71
CA MET A 592 -7.36 -12.61 7.36
C MET A 592 -6.33 -13.12 6.34
N VAL A 593 -5.84 -14.35 6.48
CA VAL A 593 -4.89 -14.97 5.54
C VAL A 593 -5.56 -15.22 4.18
N GLN A 594 -6.80 -15.69 4.16
CA GLN A 594 -7.54 -15.91 2.93
C GLN A 594 -7.84 -14.59 2.21
N LEU A 595 -8.21 -13.53 2.93
CA LEU A 595 -8.40 -12.20 2.35
C LEU A 595 -7.07 -11.62 1.83
N LEU A 596 -5.95 -11.89 2.52
CA LEU A 596 -4.62 -11.50 2.06
C LEU A 596 -4.24 -12.19 0.75
N GLN A 597 -4.52 -13.49 0.63
CA GLN A 597 -4.28 -14.23 -0.62
C GLN A 597 -5.12 -13.66 -1.77
N LEU A 598 -6.40 -13.37 -1.52
CA LEU A 598 -7.27 -12.71 -2.51
C LEU A 598 -6.70 -11.34 -2.94
N ALA A 599 -6.22 -10.55 -1.98
CA ALA A 599 -5.62 -9.26 -2.28
C ALA A 599 -4.37 -9.40 -3.16
N ILE A 600 -3.53 -10.42 -2.92
CA ILE A 600 -2.34 -10.75 -3.72
C ILE A 600 -2.74 -11.16 -5.13
N ASP A 601 -3.78 -11.99 -5.29
CA ASP A 601 -4.31 -12.39 -6.60
C ASP A 601 -4.79 -11.16 -7.40
N CYS A 602 -5.46 -10.22 -6.74
CA CYS A 602 -5.93 -8.97 -7.35
C CYS A 602 -4.79 -8.06 -7.82
N VAL A 603 -3.65 -8.02 -7.10
CA VAL A 603 -2.48 -7.19 -7.46
C VAL A 603 -1.47 -7.93 -8.35
N ALA A 604 -1.88 -9.00 -9.02
CA ALA A 604 -1.04 -9.69 -9.99
C ALA A 604 -0.52 -8.73 -11.05
N GLN A 605 0.76 -8.87 -11.44
CA GLN A 605 1.41 -7.99 -12.40
C GLN A 605 0.72 -8.03 -13.78
N TYR A 606 0.33 -9.21 -14.24
CA TYR A 606 -0.37 -9.41 -15.52
C TYR A 606 -1.88 -9.32 -15.31
N PRO A 607 -2.60 -8.45 -16.07
CA PRO A 607 -4.05 -8.25 -15.91
C PRO A 607 -4.88 -9.54 -16.04
N ASP A 608 -4.49 -10.46 -16.94
CA ASP A 608 -5.20 -11.70 -17.17
C ASP A 608 -5.18 -12.66 -15.99
N ASN A 609 -4.15 -12.55 -15.12
CA ASN A 609 -4.04 -13.38 -13.91
C ASN A 609 -4.91 -12.86 -12.75
N ARG A 610 -5.52 -11.68 -12.89
CA ARG A 610 -6.39 -11.11 -11.85
C ARG A 610 -7.80 -11.70 -11.97
N PRO A 611 -8.47 -12.00 -10.85
CA PRO A 611 -9.87 -12.46 -10.86
C PRO A 611 -10.81 -11.39 -11.46
N SER A 612 -12.07 -11.74 -11.69
CA SER A 612 -13.14 -10.77 -11.96
C SER A 612 -13.65 -10.16 -10.64
N MET A 613 -14.32 -8.98 -10.69
CA MET A 613 -14.92 -8.42 -9.48
C MET A 613 -16.01 -9.31 -8.90
N SER A 614 -16.76 -10.04 -9.71
CA SER A 614 -17.75 -11.00 -9.22
C SER A 614 -17.12 -12.14 -8.42
N GLU A 615 -15.98 -12.66 -8.87
CA GLU A 615 -15.23 -13.65 -8.11
C GLU A 615 -14.64 -13.07 -6.80
N VAL A 616 -14.14 -11.83 -6.86
CA VAL A 616 -13.65 -11.11 -5.68
C VAL A 616 -14.77 -10.92 -4.66
N THR A 617 -15.92 -10.43 -5.10
CA THR A 617 -17.09 -10.22 -4.22
C THR A 617 -17.53 -11.50 -3.55
N ARG A 618 -17.71 -12.58 -4.32
CA ARG A 618 -18.10 -13.91 -3.81
C ARG A 618 -17.13 -14.41 -2.74
N ARG A 619 -15.82 -14.33 -2.97
CA ARG A 619 -14.81 -14.78 -2.00
C ARG A 619 -14.82 -13.95 -0.72
N ILE A 620 -15.03 -12.63 -0.81
CA ILE A 620 -15.14 -11.77 0.38
C ILE A 620 -16.43 -12.06 1.15
N GLU A 621 -17.54 -12.32 0.45
CA GLU A 621 -18.84 -12.67 1.04
C GLU A 621 -18.74 -13.97 1.85
N GLU A 622 -18.13 -15.01 1.27
CA GLU A 622 -17.89 -16.29 1.95
C GLU A 622 -17.07 -16.12 3.25
N LEU A 623 -16.03 -15.25 3.22
CA LEU A 623 -15.21 -14.95 4.38
C LEU A 623 -15.95 -14.15 5.44
N HIS A 624 -16.81 -13.23 5.03
CA HIS A 624 -17.61 -12.41 5.96
C HIS A 624 -18.69 -13.22 6.65
N ASP A 625 -19.39 -14.08 5.91
CA ASP A 625 -20.48 -14.92 6.41
C ASP A 625 -19.98 -16.04 7.32
N SER A 626 -18.82 -16.65 7.02
CA SER A 626 -18.21 -17.67 7.89
C SER A 626 -17.90 -17.11 9.27
N HIS A 627 -17.43 -15.88 9.33
CA HIS A 627 -17.18 -15.19 10.60
C HIS A 627 -18.45 -14.96 11.43
N LEU A 628 -19.54 -14.56 10.80
CA LEU A 628 -20.84 -14.34 11.48
C LEU A 628 -21.46 -15.63 11.99
N GLY A 629 -21.27 -16.75 11.25
CA GLY A 629 -21.77 -18.07 11.62
C GLY A 629 -21.11 -18.66 12.89
N HIS A 630 -19.81 -18.41 13.09
CA HIS A 630 -19.09 -18.89 14.29
C HIS A 630 -19.46 -18.16 15.58
N HIS A 631 -20.09 -16.98 15.50
CA HIS A 631 -20.57 -16.23 16.69
C HIS A 631 -22.01 -16.54 17.10
N GLN A 632 -22.73 -17.43 16.39
CA GLN A 632 -24.13 -17.81 16.65
C GLN A 632 -24.30 -19.23 17.18
N GLU A 633 -23.29 -19.92 17.72
CA GLU A 633 -23.55 -21.14 18.46
C GLU A 633 -24.31 -20.81 19.77
N PRO A 634 -25.52 -21.37 19.98
CA PRO A 634 -26.29 -21.13 21.20
C PRO A 634 -25.59 -21.81 22.38
N SER A 635 -25.38 -21.05 23.43
CA SER A 635 -25.14 -21.63 24.75
C SER A 635 -26.29 -22.58 25.08
N GLU A 636 -26.15 -23.90 24.81
CA GLU A 636 -27.06 -24.90 25.29
C GLU A 636 -27.08 -24.90 26.82
N LEU A 637 -28.29 -24.70 27.34
CA LEU A 637 -28.71 -24.88 28.71
C LEU A 637 -28.06 -26.13 29.34
N VAL A 638 -27.21 -25.92 30.32
CA VAL A 638 -26.98 -26.93 31.35
C VAL A 638 -28.21 -26.89 32.27
N THR A 639 -29.21 -27.70 31.97
CA THR A 639 -30.24 -28.07 32.92
C THR A 639 -29.64 -29.10 33.87
N ALA A 640 -29.47 -28.67 35.12
CA ALA A 640 -29.19 -29.54 36.24
C ALA A 640 -30.37 -30.50 36.46
N THR A 641 -30.07 -31.79 36.55
CA THR A 641 -30.83 -32.79 37.33
C THR A 641 -29.96 -33.32 38.45
#